data_e0c9a1aa8e9696919ed4b0d5466c3869
#
_entry.id   e0c9a1aa8e9696919ed4b0d5466c3869
#
_cell.length_a   1.000
_cell.length_b   1.000
_cell.length_c   1.000
_cell.angle_alpha   90.00
_cell.angle_beta   90.00
_cell.angle_gamma   90.00
#
_symmetry.space_group_name_H-M   'P 1'
#
loop_
_entity.id
_entity.type
_entity.pdbx_description
1 polymer ?
#
loop_
_entity_poly.entity_id
_entity_poly.type
_entity_poly.pdbx_seq_one_letter_code
_entity_poly.pdbx_strand_id
1 'polypeptide(L)'
;MTDVHAAVGAVWKTESARIVAGLTRLVHDVGLAEELAQDALVAALERWPDSGVPENPGAWLTAVARRRAVDTIRRARTLAEKQGHLAHEARERRREDITASDTPARDDDNDNDDNDNDNDNDNDDDGGGEGSQDDVLRLMFLTCHPLLPTPARVALTLRLVGGLTNAEIARAFLTTETVIARRVADAKRAVAEAGVPFELPPDGELTERFSAVLEVVYLIFNEGYAATAGDDLLRPGLTLEALRIGRLLARLAPAEPEVHGLVALMEIQESRAAARTGPSGEPVPLHEQNRGRWDPLLIRRGFAAMLRARDTAGTRDTPPGPYVLQAAIAVTHAQAPTADATDWAGIAGLYDGLVRLLPTPVVRLNRAVAVGRARGPAAGLGLVDELAADPALRDYHLLPGVRGDLLVRLGRYGEARLEFERAAGLTANTAERAFLRRRAAAAALADAHTGPPGSGPDTDPGPVLGPAADAFLAGDGLDPASVRSYTQTLTRLRRALGDGYPLGSLTAGTVARVFDTAWSTAAPATWNRHRSAFRSFAAWVPLDPAVAGGPPRRAGAPAPVRPIAAARLDALWARTDVAPRERVLWRLLYESGAPVTAVLALDVAALDLDDRRARSGRYLITWRAGTARLLPELIGDRTEGPLFRTLRRSGGAPARLSYERAEYLFKQATRALDPDGEGWTLRRLARSE
;
A
#
# COMPACT_ATOMS: atom_id res chain seq x y z
N MET A 1 -17.61 -8.27 -23.69
CA MET A 1 -17.56 -6.81 -23.46
C MET A 1 -16.82 -6.45 -22.16
N THR A 2 -17.08 -7.10 -21.03
CA THR A 2 -16.41 -6.81 -19.73
C THR A 2 -14.89 -7.04 -19.78
N ASP A 3 -14.41 -7.99 -20.57
CA ASP A 3 -13.00 -8.38 -20.68
C ASP A 3 -12.15 -7.33 -21.42
N VAL A 4 -12.68 -6.77 -22.53
CA VAL A 4 -11.98 -5.76 -23.32
C VAL A 4 -11.82 -4.45 -22.53
N HIS A 5 -12.85 -4.00 -21.79
CA HIS A 5 -12.76 -2.81 -20.95
C HIS A 5 -11.69 -2.95 -19.85
N ALA A 6 -11.60 -4.14 -19.25
CA ALA A 6 -10.56 -4.42 -18.25
C ALA A 6 -9.16 -4.40 -18.88
N ALA A 7 -9.01 -5.00 -20.08
CA ALA A 7 -7.75 -4.99 -20.83
C ALA A 7 -7.33 -3.55 -21.22
N VAL A 8 -8.26 -2.76 -21.76
CA VAL A 8 -8.02 -1.33 -22.10
C VAL A 8 -7.58 -0.55 -20.86
N GLY A 9 -8.26 -0.73 -19.72
CA GLY A 9 -7.88 -0.07 -18.46
C GLY A 9 -6.51 -0.47 -17.95
N ALA A 10 -6.12 -1.75 -18.08
CA ALA A 10 -4.81 -2.24 -17.68
C ALA A 10 -3.69 -1.67 -18.56
N VAL A 11 -3.89 -1.68 -19.88
CA VAL A 11 -2.94 -1.08 -20.85
C VAL A 11 -2.79 0.42 -20.59
N TRP A 12 -3.90 1.14 -20.36
CA TRP A 12 -3.87 2.56 -20.07
C TRP A 12 -3.02 2.88 -18.84
N LYS A 13 -3.20 2.17 -17.74
CA LYS A 13 -2.41 2.38 -16.51
C LYS A 13 -0.90 2.17 -16.72
N THR A 14 -0.53 1.35 -17.69
CA THR A 14 0.89 1.08 -18.00
C THR A 14 1.47 2.10 -18.97
N GLU A 15 0.71 2.50 -19.99
CA GLU A 15 1.23 3.27 -21.12
C GLU A 15 0.84 4.77 -21.11
N SER A 16 -0.15 5.17 -20.29
CA SER A 16 -0.67 6.54 -20.27
C SER A 16 0.42 7.60 -20.11
N ALA A 17 1.32 7.41 -19.15
CA ALA A 17 2.41 8.36 -18.90
C ALA A 17 3.31 8.55 -20.12
N ARG A 18 3.65 7.46 -20.82
CA ARG A 18 4.49 7.48 -22.02
C ARG A 18 3.78 8.15 -23.18
N ILE A 19 2.49 7.83 -23.39
CA ILE A 19 1.67 8.40 -24.46
C ILE A 19 1.50 9.90 -24.24
N VAL A 20 1.08 10.33 -23.05
CA VAL A 20 0.90 11.76 -22.72
C VAL A 20 2.21 12.51 -22.81
N ALA A 21 3.32 11.96 -22.32
CA ALA A 21 4.63 12.58 -22.38
C ALA A 21 5.10 12.81 -23.83
N GLY A 22 4.99 11.77 -24.69
CA GLY A 22 5.34 11.87 -26.10
C GLY A 22 4.47 12.87 -26.86
N LEU A 23 3.17 12.94 -26.56
CA LEU A 23 2.27 13.92 -27.13
C LEU A 23 2.57 15.34 -26.62
N THR A 24 2.88 15.51 -25.34
CA THR A 24 3.23 16.83 -24.78
C THR A 24 4.45 17.41 -25.48
N ARG A 25 5.45 16.57 -25.78
CA ARG A 25 6.61 16.97 -26.59
C ARG A 25 6.22 17.43 -28.00
N LEU A 26 5.19 16.81 -28.60
CA LEU A 26 4.75 17.11 -29.97
C LEU A 26 3.87 18.37 -30.04
N VAL A 27 2.91 18.52 -29.10
CA VAL A 27 1.92 19.60 -29.14
C VAL A 27 2.26 20.77 -28.22
N HIS A 28 3.29 20.67 -27.38
CA HIS A 28 3.73 21.67 -26.39
C HIS A 28 2.65 22.12 -25.40
N ASP A 29 1.58 21.33 -25.25
CA ASP A 29 0.47 21.56 -24.33
C ASP A 29 0.04 20.25 -23.68
N VAL A 30 0.22 20.15 -22.34
CA VAL A 30 -0.12 18.94 -21.59
C VAL A 30 -1.62 18.69 -21.51
N GLY A 31 -2.43 19.74 -21.60
CA GLY A 31 -3.89 19.65 -21.63
C GLY A 31 -4.37 18.99 -22.92
N LEU A 32 -3.93 19.53 -24.06
CA LEU A 32 -4.21 18.97 -25.37
C LEU A 32 -3.63 17.57 -25.54
N ALA A 33 -2.42 17.32 -25.03
CA ALA A 33 -1.80 15.99 -25.05
C ALA A 33 -2.65 14.95 -24.33
N GLU A 34 -3.19 15.27 -23.16
CA GLU A 34 -4.09 14.36 -22.44
C GLU A 34 -5.40 14.12 -23.20
N GLU A 35 -6.01 15.16 -23.77
CA GLU A 35 -7.25 15.01 -24.55
C GLU A 35 -7.05 14.07 -25.74
N LEU A 36 -5.97 14.25 -26.49
CA LEU A 36 -5.62 13.40 -27.63
C LEU A 36 -5.32 11.95 -27.21
N ALA A 37 -4.70 11.77 -26.06
CA ALA A 37 -4.45 10.46 -25.48
C ALA A 37 -5.74 9.77 -25.02
N GLN A 38 -6.68 10.51 -24.44
CA GLN A 38 -8.01 9.99 -24.07
C GLN A 38 -8.84 9.65 -25.31
N ASP A 39 -8.76 10.43 -26.35
CA ASP A 39 -9.39 10.15 -27.63
C ASP A 39 -8.90 8.84 -28.26
N ALA A 40 -7.60 8.53 -28.11
CA ALA A 40 -7.06 7.24 -28.55
C ALA A 40 -7.62 6.08 -27.69
N LEU A 41 -7.81 6.32 -26.39
CA LEU A 41 -8.43 5.36 -25.49
C LEU A 41 -9.89 5.08 -25.86
N VAL A 42 -10.67 6.12 -26.19
CA VAL A 42 -12.05 5.98 -26.69
C VAL A 42 -12.07 5.16 -27.98
N ALA A 43 -11.16 5.46 -28.93
CA ALA A 43 -11.04 4.68 -30.15
C ALA A 43 -10.71 3.19 -29.90
N ALA A 44 -9.93 2.88 -28.86
CA ALA A 44 -9.66 1.49 -28.46
C ALA A 44 -10.94 0.82 -27.91
N LEU A 45 -11.69 1.52 -27.07
CA LEU A 45 -12.96 1.02 -26.52
C LEU A 45 -14.01 0.76 -27.60
N GLU A 46 -14.00 1.52 -28.68
CA GLU A 46 -14.91 1.35 -29.83
C GLU A 46 -14.46 0.21 -30.76
N ARG A 47 -13.17 0.05 -31.01
CA ARG A 47 -12.65 -0.86 -32.04
C ARG A 47 -12.27 -2.23 -31.53
N TRP A 48 -11.66 -2.34 -30.35
CA TRP A 48 -11.17 -3.62 -29.83
C TRP A 48 -12.25 -4.65 -29.48
N PRO A 49 -13.52 -4.27 -29.16
CA PRO A 49 -14.58 -5.26 -29.02
C PRO A 49 -14.81 -6.09 -30.29
N ASP A 50 -14.63 -5.49 -31.48
CA ASP A 50 -14.88 -6.14 -32.76
C ASP A 50 -13.59 -6.71 -33.38
N SER A 51 -12.46 -6.00 -33.30
CA SER A 51 -11.18 -6.38 -33.92
C SER A 51 -10.28 -7.25 -33.06
N GLY A 52 -10.59 -7.39 -31.75
CA GLY A 52 -9.69 -7.95 -30.75
C GLY A 52 -8.65 -6.94 -30.27
N VAL A 53 -8.02 -7.24 -29.14
CA VAL A 53 -6.89 -6.45 -28.57
C VAL A 53 -5.65 -6.72 -29.44
N PRO A 54 -4.97 -5.67 -29.95
CA PRO A 54 -3.75 -5.84 -30.74
C PRO A 54 -2.64 -6.56 -29.98
N GLU A 55 -1.68 -7.19 -30.67
CA GLU A 55 -0.49 -7.80 -30.05
C GLU A 55 0.35 -6.78 -29.25
N ASN A 56 0.44 -5.53 -29.75
CA ASN A 56 1.07 -4.43 -29.04
C ASN A 56 0.08 -3.27 -28.83
N PRO A 57 -0.74 -3.34 -27.76
CA PRO A 57 -1.79 -2.34 -27.52
C PRO A 57 -1.23 -0.94 -27.24
N GLY A 58 -0.06 -0.84 -26.58
CA GLY A 58 0.60 0.44 -26.29
C GLY A 58 1.04 1.15 -27.58
N ALA A 59 1.68 0.44 -28.50
CA ALA A 59 2.07 1.00 -29.80
C ALA A 59 0.87 1.42 -30.61
N TRP A 60 -0.24 0.67 -30.58
CA TRP A 60 -1.47 1.04 -31.28
C TRP A 60 -2.07 2.35 -30.73
N LEU A 61 -2.17 2.47 -29.39
CA LEU A 61 -2.66 3.70 -28.75
C LEU A 61 -1.77 4.90 -29.11
N THR A 62 -0.45 4.73 -29.05
CA THR A 62 0.53 5.77 -29.39
C THR A 62 0.37 6.21 -30.85
N ALA A 63 0.22 5.28 -31.80
CA ALA A 63 0.04 5.60 -33.21
C ALA A 63 -1.25 6.35 -33.48
N VAL A 64 -2.38 5.94 -32.86
CA VAL A 64 -3.66 6.63 -32.99
C VAL A 64 -3.59 8.04 -32.41
N ALA A 65 -3.00 8.20 -31.22
CA ALA A 65 -2.86 9.47 -30.54
C ALA A 65 -1.95 10.44 -31.33
N ARG A 66 -0.80 9.95 -31.83
CA ARG A 66 0.13 10.75 -32.65
C ARG A 66 -0.51 11.23 -33.96
N ARG A 67 -1.26 10.35 -34.65
CA ARG A 67 -1.99 10.77 -35.88
C ARG A 67 -2.97 11.90 -35.58
N ARG A 68 -3.75 11.80 -34.51
CA ARG A 68 -4.68 12.86 -34.10
C ARG A 68 -3.96 14.16 -33.72
N ALA A 69 -2.79 14.07 -33.09
CA ALA A 69 -1.96 15.22 -32.76
C ALA A 69 -1.49 15.95 -34.03
N VAL A 70 -0.96 15.21 -35.02
CA VAL A 70 -0.54 15.77 -36.31
C VAL A 70 -1.71 16.42 -37.04
N ASP A 71 -2.86 15.75 -37.08
CA ASP A 71 -4.07 16.33 -37.71
C ASP A 71 -4.52 17.63 -37.01
N THR A 72 -4.40 17.70 -35.69
CA THR A 72 -4.76 18.91 -34.92
C THR A 72 -3.78 20.05 -35.19
N ILE A 73 -2.47 19.77 -35.23
CA ILE A 73 -1.42 20.73 -35.54
C ILE A 73 -1.63 21.29 -36.97
N ARG A 74 -1.88 20.41 -37.96
CA ARG A 74 -2.14 20.83 -39.34
C ARG A 74 -3.36 21.76 -39.44
N ARG A 75 -4.47 21.41 -38.75
CA ARG A 75 -5.67 22.26 -38.73
C ARG A 75 -5.40 23.61 -38.06
N ALA A 76 -4.67 23.64 -36.96
CA ALA A 76 -4.31 24.88 -36.26
C ALA A 76 -3.43 25.77 -37.13
N ARG A 77 -2.45 25.21 -37.88
CA ARG A 77 -1.58 25.91 -38.82
C ARG A 77 -2.40 26.53 -39.96
N THR A 78 -3.25 25.74 -40.62
CA THR A 78 -4.11 26.20 -41.69
C THR A 78 -5.08 27.31 -41.21
N LEU A 79 -5.57 27.24 -39.98
CA LEU A 79 -6.42 28.28 -39.40
C LEU A 79 -5.64 29.57 -39.13
N ALA A 80 -4.41 29.44 -38.58
CA ALA A 80 -3.55 30.60 -38.34
C ALA A 80 -3.13 31.30 -39.65
N GLU A 81 -2.82 30.55 -40.70
CA GLU A 81 -2.52 31.06 -42.04
C GLU A 81 -3.72 31.85 -42.62
N LYS A 82 -4.94 31.25 -42.57
CA LYS A 82 -6.15 31.94 -42.97
C LYS A 82 -6.43 33.21 -42.18
N GLN A 83 -6.23 33.18 -40.87
CA GLN A 83 -6.37 34.36 -40.01
C GLN A 83 -5.31 35.43 -40.32
N GLY A 84 -4.07 35.00 -40.62
CA GLY A 84 -2.98 35.87 -41.07
C GLY A 84 -3.33 36.58 -42.38
N HIS A 85 -3.84 35.85 -43.38
CA HIS A 85 -4.32 36.43 -44.66
C HIS A 85 -5.46 37.40 -44.45
N LEU A 86 -6.48 37.05 -43.64
CA LEU A 86 -7.58 37.96 -43.33
C LEU A 86 -7.12 39.24 -42.61
N ALA A 87 -6.16 39.08 -41.68
CA ALA A 87 -5.58 40.23 -40.99
C ALA A 87 -4.72 41.11 -41.91
N HIS A 88 -4.03 40.50 -42.89
CA HIS A 88 -3.27 41.20 -43.89
C HIS A 88 -4.21 41.98 -44.85
N GLU A 89 -5.22 41.32 -45.41
CA GLU A 89 -6.25 41.95 -46.22
C GLU A 89 -6.98 43.10 -45.49
N ALA A 90 -7.30 42.90 -44.18
CA ALA A 90 -7.91 43.95 -43.38
C ALA A 90 -7.00 45.16 -43.16
N ARG A 91 -5.66 44.94 -43.09
CA ARG A 91 -4.66 46.00 -42.98
C ARG A 91 -4.46 46.70 -44.31
N GLU A 92 -4.49 45.96 -45.43
CA GLU A 92 -4.41 46.56 -46.77
C GLU A 92 -5.64 47.41 -47.09
N ARG A 93 -6.86 46.90 -46.85
CA ARG A 93 -8.10 47.70 -46.99
C ARG A 93 -8.06 48.98 -46.13
N ARG A 94 -7.53 48.88 -44.89
CA ARG A 94 -7.37 50.06 -44.04
C ARG A 94 -6.28 51.03 -44.54
N ARG A 95 -5.25 50.53 -45.25
CA ARG A 95 -4.26 51.37 -45.93
C ARG A 95 -4.85 52.02 -47.18
N GLU A 96 -5.62 51.27 -47.97
CA GLU A 96 -6.35 51.80 -49.15
C GLU A 96 -7.34 52.86 -48.74
N ASP A 97 -8.12 52.69 -47.69
CA ASP A 97 -9.02 53.69 -47.11
C ASP A 97 -8.29 54.93 -46.60
N ILE A 98 -7.06 54.86 -46.19
CA ILE A 98 -6.23 55.98 -45.74
C ILE A 98 -5.56 56.63 -46.96
N THR A 99 -5.20 55.87 -47.99
CA THR A 99 -4.54 56.40 -49.22
C THR A 99 -5.50 56.84 -50.26
N ALA A 100 -6.81 56.48 -50.20
CA ALA A 100 -7.84 56.96 -51.09
C ALA A 100 -8.16 58.49 -50.93
N SER A 101 -7.49 59.20 -50.04
CA SER A 101 -7.59 60.63 -49.87
C SER A 101 -6.48 61.45 -50.59
N ASP A 102 -5.45 60.83 -51.20
CA ASP A 102 -4.44 61.58 -51.98
C ASP A 102 -3.73 60.70 -53.05
N THR A 103 -4.18 60.89 -54.31
CA THR A 103 -3.46 60.92 -55.61
C THR A 103 -2.80 59.63 -56.19
N PRO A 104 -2.57 59.56 -57.58
CA PRO A 104 -2.83 58.34 -58.32
C PRO A 104 -1.61 57.54 -58.81
N ALA A 105 -1.93 56.32 -59.18
CA ALA A 105 -1.35 55.43 -60.19
C ALA A 105 0.18 55.36 -60.36
N ARG A 106 0.72 54.15 -60.13
CA ARG A 106 1.69 53.52 -61.04
C ARG A 106 1.56 52.01 -60.97
N ASP A 107 1.32 51.43 -62.17
CA ASP A 107 1.45 50.03 -62.48
C ASP A 107 2.90 49.59 -62.29
N ASP A 108 3.11 48.42 -61.69
CA ASP A 108 4.20 47.55 -62.01
C ASP A 108 3.82 46.10 -61.58
N ASP A 109 3.59 45.28 -62.62
CA ASP A 109 3.47 43.84 -62.58
C ASP A 109 4.76 43.25 -62.08
N ASN A 110 4.71 42.38 -61.09
CA ASN A 110 5.74 41.37 -60.85
C ASN A 110 5.14 40.11 -60.24
N ASP A 111 4.80 39.17 -61.14
CA ASP A 111 4.50 37.80 -60.83
C ASP A 111 5.79 37.13 -60.26
N ASN A 112 5.73 36.69 -59.03
CA ASN A 112 6.72 35.77 -58.51
C ASN A 112 6.00 34.50 -58.02
N ASP A 113 6.02 33.46 -58.86
CA ASP A 113 5.69 32.08 -58.52
C ASP A 113 6.68 31.56 -57.46
N ASP A 114 6.26 31.54 -56.22
CA ASP A 114 6.97 30.78 -55.18
C ASP A 114 6.52 29.32 -55.19
N ASN A 115 7.40 28.51 -55.77
CA ASN A 115 7.33 27.07 -55.85
C ASN A 115 7.69 26.48 -54.47
N ASP A 116 6.69 26.23 -53.63
CA ASP A 116 6.83 25.52 -52.37
C ASP A 116 7.12 24.03 -52.62
N ASN A 117 8.40 23.70 -52.60
CA ASN A 117 8.88 22.33 -52.65
C ASN A 117 8.89 21.78 -51.23
N ASP A 118 7.73 21.25 -50.79
CA ASP A 118 7.62 20.48 -49.52
C ASP A 118 8.38 19.18 -49.66
N ASN A 119 9.64 19.21 -49.27
CA ASN A 119 10.46 18.01 -49.09
C ASN A 119 10.24 17.48 -47.67
N ASP A 120 9.13 16.74 -47.45
CA ASP A 120 8.87 15.95 -46.26
C ASP A 120 9.92 14.81 -46.17
N ASN A 121 11.06 15.12 -45.61
CA ASN A 121 12.04 14.11 -45.25
C ASN A 121 11.65 13.56 -43.89
N ASP A 122 10.66 12.67 -43.85
CA ASP A 122 10.34 11.82 -42.68
C ASP A 122 11.51 10.83 -42.46
N ASN A 123 12.56 11.33 -41.85
CA ASN A 123 13.52 10.43 -41.18
C ASN A 123 12.85 9.92 -39.90
N ASP A 124 12.15 8.80 -40.03
CA ASP A 124 11.78 7.94 -38.90
C ASP A 124 13.07 7.41 -38.25
N ASP A 125 13.62 8.21 -37.35
CA ASP A 125 14.64 7.72 -36.41
C ASP A 125 13.91 6.92 -35.32
N ASP A 126 13.84 5.61 -35.55
CA ASP A 126 13.22 4.60 -34.69
C ASP A 126 14.13 4.29 -33.49
N GLY A 127 14.54 5.36 -32.78
CA GLY A 127 15.20 5.34 -31.47
C GLY A 127 14.19 5.11 -30.34
N GLY A 128 13.40 4.01 -30.42
CA GLY A 128 12.21 3.79 -29.62
C GLY A 128 12.42 3.45 -28.13
N GLY A 129 13.58 3.70 -27.54
CA GLY A 129 13.86 3.34 -26.15
C GLY A 129 14.20 4.52 -25.23
N GLU A 130 15.20 5.29 -25.57
CA GLU A 130 15.78 6.31 -24.67
C GLU A 130 14.97 7.62 -24.68
N GLY A 131 14.55 8.15 -25.83
CA GLY A 131 13.77 9.37 -25.91
C GLY A 131 12.41 9.30 -25.19
N SER A 132 11.78 8.13 -25.17
CA SER A 132 10.50 7.92 -24.48
C SER A 132 10.63 7.90 -22.95
N GLN A 133 11.77 7.52 -22.40
CA GLN A 133 11.99 7.50 -20.94
C GLN A 133 12.24 8.91 -20.41
N ASP A 134 13.01 9.72 -21.12
CA ASP A 134 13.27 11.11 -20.79
C ASP A 134 12.00 11.94 -20.83
N ASP A 135 11.10 11.68 -21.78
CA ASP A 135 9.82 12.39 -21.87
C ASP A 135 8.92 12.14 -20.64
N VAL A 136 8.92 10.90 -20.11
CA VAL A 136 8.17 10.60 -18.87
C VAL A 136 8.78 11.32 -17.66
N LEU A 137 10.10 11.44 -17.60
CA LEU A 137 10.76 12.19 -16.54
C LEU A 137 10.43 13.68 -16.64
N ARG A 138 10.44 14.27 -17.86
CA ARG A 138 9.98 15.64 -18.10
C ARG A 138 8.53 15.85 -17.66
N LEU A 139 7.64 14.89 -17.97
CA LEU A 139 6.26 14.93 -17.51
C LEU A 139 6.15 14.92 -15.97
N MET A 140 6.97 14.13 -15.29
CA MET A 140 7.01 14.15 -13.82
C MET A 140 7.45 15.51 -13.28
N PHE A 141 8.48 16.14 -13.84
CA PHE A 141 8.90 17.47 -13.44
C PHE A 141 7.84 18.54 -13.72
N LEU A 142 7.12 18.42 -14.82
CA LEU A 142 6.03 19.33 -15.17
C LEU A 142 4.86 19.19 -14.18
N THR A 143 4.40 17.98 -13.89
CA THR A 143 3.28 17.74 -12.97
C THR A 143 3.58 18.09 -11.52
N CYS A 144 4.86 18.03 -11.14
CA CYS A 144 5.35 18.38 -9.80
C CYS A 144 5.96 19.79 -9.72
N HIS A 145 5.70 20.65 -10.71
CA HIS A 145 6.30 21.98 -10.77
C HIS A 145 5.95 22.83 -9.53
N PRO A 146 6.94 23.54 -8.90
CA PRO A 146 6.71 24.34 -7.69
C PRO A 146 5.65 25.43 -7.82
N LEU A 147 5.39 25.92 -9.05
CA LEU A 147 4.29 26.83 -9.37
C LEU A 147 2.94 26.31 -8.87
N LEU A 148 2.74 24.99 -8.90
CA LEU A 148 1.47 24.37 -8.51
C LEU A 148 1.40 24.17 -6.99
N PRO A 149 0.25 24.44 -6.35
CA PRO A 149 0.06 24.07 -4.95
C PRO A 149 0.06 22.55 -4.78
N THR A 150 0.56 22.05 -3.64
CA THR A 150 0.73 20.62 -3.36
C THR A 150 -0.48 19.74 -3.72
N PRO A 151 -1.74 20.10 -3.38
CA PRO A 151 -2.89 19.29 -3.76
C PRO A 151 -3.12 19.20 -5.27
N ALA A 152 -2.70 20.20 -6.04
CA ALA A 152 -2.78 20.22 -7.50
C ALA A 152 -1.67 19.34 -8.10
N ARG A 153 -0.44 19.42 -7.58
CA ARG A 153 0.68 18.53 -7.96
C ARG A 153 0.31 17.06 -7.78
N VAL A 154 -0.22 16.70 -6.62
CA VAL A 154 -0.68 15.33 -6.32
C VAL A 154 -1.76 14.86 -7.30
N ALA A 155 -2.81 15.67 -7.52
CA ALA A 155 -3.91 15.31 -8.41
C ALA A 155 -3.44 15.17 -9.88
N LEU A 156 -2.62 16.10 -10.36
CA LEU A 156 -2.09 16.10 -11.71
C LEU A 156 -1.14 14.92 -11.95
N THR A 157 -0.26 14.61 -10.99
CA THR A 157 0.65 13.46 -11.08
C THR A 157 -0.13 12.14 -11.12
N LEU A 158 -1.12 11.95 -10.26
CA LEU A 158 -1.96 10.75 -10.28
C LEU A 158 -2.75 10.63 -11.59
N ARG A 159 -3.17 11.75 -12.15
CA ARG A 159 -3.93 11.79 -13.41
C ARG A 159 -3.05 11.41 -14.60
N LEU A 160 -1.91 12.09 -14.78
CA LEU A 160 -1.09 12.02 -15.99
C LEU A 160 -0.01 10.94 -15.93
N VAL A 161 0.62 10.77 -14.78
CA VAL A 161 1.68 9.76 -14.57
C VAL A 161 1.09 8.46 -14.03
N GLY A 162 0.11 8.55 -13.13
CA GLY A 162 -0.61 7.42 -12.55
C GLY A 162 -1.64 6.79 -13.48
N GLY A 163 -2.18 7.55 -14.43
CA GLY A 163 -3.25 7.10 -15.31
C GLY A 163 -4.60 6.90 -14.60
N LEU A 164 -4.78 7.48 -13.41
CA LEU A 164 -6.03 7.38 -12.66
C LEU A 164 -7.10 8.31 -13.22
N THR A 165 -8.36 7.87 -13.15
CA THR A 165 -9.52 8.72 -13.45
C THR A 165 -9.78 9.72 -12.33
N ASN A 166 -10.47 10.83 -12.64
CA ASN A 166 -10.89 11.79 -11.61
C ASN A 166 -11.75 11.13 -10.51
N ALA A 167 -12.59 10.16 -10.88
CA ALA A 167 -13.39 9.39 -9.93
C ALA A 167 -12.54 8.51 -9.00
N GLU A 168 -11.47 7.87 -9.50
CA GLU A 168 -10.54 7.08 -8.68
C GLU A 168 -9.77 7.98 -7.71
N ILE A 169 -9.27 9.13 -8.18
CA ILE A 169 -8.59 10.12 -7.34
C ILE A 169 -9.54 10.69 -6.28
N ALA A 170 -10.76 11.04 -6.66
CA ALA A 170 -11.77 11.57 -5.75
C ALA A 170 -12.09 10.58 -4.63
N ARG A 171 -12.29 9.30 -4.95
CA ARG A 171 -12.48 8.24 -3.95
C ARG A 171 -11.27 8.09 -3.03
N ALA A 172 -10.06 8.16 -3.59
CA ALA A 172 -8.83 8.01 -2.84
C ALA A 172 -8.62 9.13 -1.81
N PHE A 173 -9.09 10.34 -2.09
CA PHE A 173 -8.96 11.50 -1.20
C PHE A 173 -10.26 11.93 -0.51
N LEU A 174 -11.30 11.08 -0.54
CA LEU A 174 -12.63 11.33 0.06
C LEU A 174 -13.20 12.71 -0.33
N THR A 175 -13.10 13.04 -1.60
CA THR A 175 -13.63 14.28 -2.18
C THR A 175 -14.57 13.98 -3.35
N THR A 176 -15.13 15.01 -3.97
CA THR A 176 -15.99 14.82 -5.15
C THR A 176 -15.19 14.83 -6.45
N GLU A 177 -15.67 14.11 -7.45
CA GLU A 177 -15.07 14.08 -8.78
C GLU A 177 -14.98 15.48 -9.40
N THR A 178 -15.99 16.32 -9.17
CA THR A 178 -16.01 17.71 -9.63
C THR A 178 -14.86 18.55 -9.07
N VAL A 179 -14.53 18.35 -7.77
CA VAL A 179 -13.40 19.04 -7.12
C VAL A 179 -12.08 18.61 -7.74
N ILE A 180 -11.89 17.32 -8.01
CA ILE A 180 -10.67 16.82 -8.65
C ILE A 180 -10.57 17.29 -10.09
N ALA A 181 -11.65 17.18 -10.88
CA ALA A 181 -11.68 17.64 -12.27
C ALA A 181 -11.31 19.12 -12.37
N ARG A 182 -11.89 19.98 -11.53
CA ARG A 182 -11.54 21.40 -11.48
C ARG A 182 -10.08 21.61 -11.11
N ARG A 183 -9.58 20.93 -10.08
CA ARG A 183 -8.19 21.04 -9.61
C ARG A 183 -7.19 20.66 -10.71
N VAL A 184 -7.46 19.58 -11.44
CA VAL A 184 -6.63 19.14 -12.58
C VAL A 184 -6.69 20.15 -13.72
N ALA A 185 -7.88 20.66 -14.06
CA ALA A 185 -8.04 21.67 -15.10
C ALA A 185 -7.34 22.99 -14.76
N ASP A 186 -7.47 23.46 -13.51
CA ASP A 186 -6.78 24.67 -13.03
C ASP A 186 -5.26 24.50 -13.04
N ALA A 187 -4.76 23.32 -12.66
CA ALA A 187 -3.33 23.01 -12.70
C ALA A 187 -2.76 23.01 -14.12
N LYS A 188 -3.47 22.39 -15.08
CA LYS A 188 -3.07 22.40 -16.50
C LYS A 188 -3.04 23.82 -17.06
N ARG A 189 -4.06 24.62 -16.76
CA ARG A 189 -4.13 26.01 -17.17
C ARG A 189 -2.98 26.82 -16.60
N ALA A 190 -2.69 26.68 -15.32
CA ALA A 190 -1.58 27.40 -14.68
C ALA A 190 -0.21 27.06 -15.29
N VAL A 191 0.03 25.79 -15.65
CA VAL A 191 1.25 25.37 -16.35
C VAL A 191 1.33 25.97 -17.75
N ALA A 192 0.22 25.97 -18.51
CA ALA A 192 0.16 26.53 -19.85
C ALA A 192 0.33 28.06 -19.85
N GLU A 193 -0.38 28.78 -18.96
CA GLU A 193 -0.29 30.25 -18.83
C GLU A 193 1.11 30.72 -18.40
N ALA A 194 1.79 29.92 -17.58
CA ALA A 194 3.16 30.20 -17.15
C ALA A 194 4.22 29.87 -18.21
N GLY A 195 3.82 29.21 -19.31
CA GLY A 195 4.76 28.79 -20.36
C GLY A 195 5.83 27.83 -19.87
N VAL A 196 5.52 26.95 -18.91
CA VAL A 196 6.50 26.00 -18.34
C VAL A 196 7.03 25.09 -19.45
N PRO A 197 8.34 25.10 -19.76
CA PRO A 197 8.89 24.31 -20.85
C PRO A 197 8.82 22.82 -20.53
N PHE A 198 8.57 21.99 -21.55
CA PHE A 198 8.60 20.53 -21.44
C PHE A 198 10.03 20.01 -21.61
N GLU A 199 10.89 20.35 -20.66
CA GLU A 199 12.32 20.07 -20.68
C GLU A 199 12.79 19.52 -19.33
N LEU A 200 13.99 18.95 -19.32
CA LEU A 200 14.64 18.62 -18.04
C LEU A 200 15.11 19.92 -17.37
N PRO A 201 14.97 20.03 -16.05
CA PRO A 201 15.51 21.18 -15.34
C PRO A 201 17.01 21.32 -15.57
N PRO A 202 17.56 22.55 -15.59
CA PRO A 202 19.00 22.76 -15.64
C PRO A 202 19.66 22.17 -14.39
N ASP A 203 20.94 21.77 -14.48
CA ASP A 203 21.68 21.08 -13.40
C ASP A 203 21.60 21.81 -12.06
N GLY A 204 21.58 23.16 -12.08
CA GLY A 204 21.48 23.97 -10.87
C GLY A 204 20.13 23.84 -10.13
N GLU A 205 19.06 23.50 -10.82
CA GLU A 205 17.70 23.34 -10.25
C GLU A 205 17.32 21.86 -10.05
N LEU A 206 18.08 20.95 -10.62
CA LEU A 206 17.73 19.54 -10.71
C LEU A 206 17.44 18.91 -9.34
N THR A 207 18.26 19.22 -8.33
CA THR A 207 18.10 18.70 -6.96
C THR A 207 16.79 19.18 -6.32
N GLU A 208 16.44 20.47 -6.46
CA GLU A 208 15.21 21.03 -5.93
C GLU A 208 14.00 20.44 -6.63
N ARG A 209 14.07 20.27 -7.95
CA ARG A 209 13.02 19.70 -8.76
C ARG A 209 12.79 18.21 -8.45
N PHE A 210 13.86 17.43 -8.23
CA PHE A 210 13.72 16.07 -7.72
C PHE A 210 13.07 16.04 -6.35
N SER A 211 13.45 16.94 -5.44
CA SER A 211 12.84 17.05 -4.12
C SER A 211 11.32 17.24 -4.21
N ALA A 212 10.85 18.08 -5.13
CA ALA A 212 9.42 18.31 -5.36
C ALA A 212 8.70 17.04 -5.89
N VAL A 213 9.32 16.30 -6.79
CA VAL A 213 8.77 15.01 -7.28
C VAL A 213 8.70 13.98 -6.16
N LEU A 214 9.77 13.83 -5.39
CA LEU A 214 9.85 12.88 -4.28
C LEU A 214 8.83 13.22 -3.19
N GLU A 215 8.63 14.50 -2.88
CA GLU A 215 7.59 14.98 -1.96
C GLU A 215 6.19 14.52 -2.40
N VAL A 216 5.85 14.73 -3.68
CA VAL A 216 4.54 14.34 -4.23
C VAL A 216 4.33 12.83 -4.15
N VAL A 217 5.32 12.03 -4.56
CA VAL A 217 5.23 10.56 -4.49
C VAL A 217 5.08 10.09 -3.04
N TYR A 218 5.82 10.71 -2.12
CA TYR A 218 5.74 10.39 -0.70
C TYR A 218 4.38 10.77 -0.09
N LEU A 219 3.80 11.91 -0.48
CA LEU A 219 2.46 12.32 -0.02
C LEU A 219 1.37 11.37 -0.50
N ILE A 220 1.46 10.91 -1.76
CA ILE A 220 0.55 9.88 -2.29
C ILE A 220 0.69 8.58 -1.48
N PHE A 221 1.91 8.17 -1.21
CA PHE A 221 2.18 6.99 -0.39
C PHE A 221 1.61 7.13 1.02
N ASN A 222 1.87 8.25 1.69
CA ASN A 222 1.43 8.48 3.07
C ASN A 222 -0.09 8.45 3.21
N GLU A 223 -0.83 9.08 2.29
CA GLU A 223 -2.30 9.01 2.31
C GLU A 223 -2.82 7.59 2.10
N GLY A 224 -2.10 6.79 1.31
CA GLY A 224 -2.40 5.37 1.15
C GLY A 224 -2.04 4.53 2.38
N TYR A 225 -0.93 4.87 3.02
CA TYR A 225 -0.37 4.15 4.15
C TYR A 225 -1.07 4.47 5.48
N ALA A 226 -1.50 5.71 5.68
CA ALA A 226 -2.23 6.17 6.86
C ALA A 226 -3.25 7.23 6.43
N ALA A 227 -4.47 6.80 6.15
CA ALA A 227 -5.53 7.67 5.67
C ALA A 227 -5.87 8.74 6.72
N THR A 228 -5.83 10.01 6.30
CA THR A 228 -6.07 11.15 7.19
C THR A 228 -7.52 11.26 7.66
N ALA A 229 -8.47 10.67 6.92
CA ALA A 229 -9.89 10.68 7.22
C ALA A 229 -10.59 9.42 6.70
N GLY A 230 -11.83 9.18 7.16
CA GLY A 230 -12.66 8.05 6.75
C GLY A 230 -12.63 6.88 7.72
N ASP A 231 -13.19 5.76 7.31
CA ASP A 231 -13.38 4.59 8.16
C ASP A 231 -12.18 3.63 8.12
N ASP A 232 -11.49 3.57 6.99
CA ASP A 232 -10.34 2.69 6.80
C ASP A 232 -9.02 3.39 7.14
N LEU A 233 -8.12 2.68 7.80
CA LEU A 233 -6.77 3.16 8.10
C LEU A 233 -5.87 3.15 6.87
N LEU A 234 -6.08 2.24 5.94
CA LEU A 234 -5.23 1.98 4.77
C LEU A 234 -6.01 2.18 3.47
N ARG A 235 -5.35 2.76 2.47
CA ARG A 235 -5.81 2.86 1.08
C ARG A 235 -4.82 2.20 0.12
N PRO A 236 -4.84 0.85 -0.01
CA PRO A 236 -3.82 0.11 -0.74
C PRO A 236 -3.64 0.53 -2.20
N GLY A 237 -4.70 1.07 -2.84
CA GLY A 237 -4.62 1.58 -4.20
C GLY A 237 -3.62 2.74 -4.34
N LEU A 238 -3.53 3.63 -3.34
CA LEU A 238 -2.57 4.74 -3.36
C LEU A 238 -1.14 4.28 -3.04
N THR A 239 -0.95 3.38 -2.07
CA THR A 239 0.41 2.88 -1.76
C THR A 239 1.01 2.12 -2.93
N LEU A 240 0.22 1.27 -3.61
CA LEU A 240 0.67 0.54 -4.78
C LEU A 240 1.00 1.47 -5.95
N GLU A 241 0.20 2.52 -6.15
CA GLU A 241 0.45 3.51 -7.20
C GLU A 241 1.71 4.34 -6.91
N ALA A 242 1.89 4.81 -5.68
CA ALA A 242 3.11 5.50 -5.28
C ALA A 242 4.37 4.63 -5.46
N LEU A 243 4.28 3.33 -5.11
CA LEU A 243 5.34 2.37 -5.36
C LEU A 243 5.64 2.20 -6.85
N ARG A 244 4.61 2.13 -7.71
CA ARG A 244 4.77 2.04 -9.16
C ARG A 244 5.50 3.28 -9.71
N ILE A 245 5.05 4.47 -9.32
CA ILE A 245 5.66 5.75 -9.73
C ILE A 245 7.11 5.85 -9.20
N GLY A 246 7.36 5.53 -7.94
CA GLY A 246 8.69 5.55 -7.35
C GLY A 246 9.67 4.59 -8.05
N ARG A 247 9.22 3.37 -8.38
CA ARG A 247 10.02 2.40 -9.14
C ARG A 247 10.29 2.87 -10.58
N LEU A 248 9.32 3.53 -11.20
CA LEU A 248 9.51 4.14 -12.51
C LEU A 248 10.57 5.24 -12.42
N LEU A 249 10.45 6.15 -11.46
CA LEU A 249 11.43 7.22 -11.22
C LEU A 249 12.85 6.66 -10.98
N ALA A 250 12.97 5.55 -10.22
CA ALA A 250 14.27 4.90 -9.98
C ALA A 250 14.91 4.29 -11.25
N ARG A 251 14.11 3.98 -12.27
CA ARG A 251 14.63 3.57 -13.58
C ARG A 251 15.05 4.76 -14.44
N LEU A 252 14.30 5.86 -14.34
CA LEU A 252 14.54 7.10 -15.12
C LEU A 252 15.70 7.93 -14.54
N ALA A 253 15.92 7.86 -13.23
CA ALA A 253 16.97 8.58 -12.53
C ALA A 253 17.81 7.64 -11.64
N PRO A 254 18.52 6.65 -12.23
CA PRO A 254 19.23 5.62 -11.47
C PRO A 254 20.39 6.13 -10.64
N ALA A 255 20.91 7.31 -10.97
CA ALA A 255 22.02 7.94 -10.27
C ALA A 255 21.61 8.80 -9.06
N GLU A 256 20.29 8.93 -8.76
CA GLU A 256 19.80 9.79 -7.68
C GLU A 256 19.59 9.01 -6.36
N PRO A 257 20.43 9.22 -5.32
CA PRO A 257 20.36 8.46 -4.07
C PRO A 257 19.01 8.60 -3.36
N GLU A 258 18.42 9.79 -3.35
CA GLU A 258 17.16 10.07 -2.66
C GLU A 258 15.97 9.37 -3.33
N VAL A 259 16.01 9.15 -4.64
CA VAL A 259 15.02 8.35 -5.35
C VAL A 259 15.04 6.90 -4.87
N HIS A 260 16.23 6.30 -4.76
CA HIS A 260 16.39 4.95 -4.23
C HIS A 260 16.04 4.88 -2.74
N GLY A 261 16.37 5.94 -1.97
CA GLY A 261 15.97 6.10 -0.57
C GLY A 261 14.45 6.09 -0.40
N LEU A 262 13.73 6.87 -1.20
CA LEU A 262 12.27 6.90 -1.17
C LEU A 262 11.65 5.53 -1.54
N VAL A 263 12.16 4.86 -2.58
CA VAL A 263 11.70 3.52 -2.95
C VAL A 263 11.94 2.53 -1.81
N ALA A 264 13.13 2.55 -1.20
CA ALA A 264 13.45 1.69 -0.06
C ALA A 264 12.49 1.92 1.12
N LEU A 265 12.23 3.18 1.45
CA LEU A 265 11.28 3.57 2.50
C LEU A 265 9.88 3.02 2.23
N MET A 266 9.35 3.27 1.04
CA MET A 266 8.00 2.83 0.66
C MET A 266 7.86 1.30 0.63
N GLU A 267 8.83 0.57 0.05
CA GLU A 267 8.84 -0.90 0.01
C GLU A 267 8.80 -1.50 1.42
N ILE A 268 9.64 -1.00 2.32
CA ILE A 268 9.69 -1.51 3.70
C ILE A 268 8.45 -1.13 4.50
N GLN A 269 7.94 0.08 4.35
CA GLN A 269 6.70 0.49 5.01
C GLN A 269 5.51 -0.34 4.52
N GLU A 270 5.34 -0.53 3.20
CA GLU A 270 4.27 -1.34 2.63
C GLU A 270 4.38 -2.82 3.02
N SER A 271 5.59 -3.34 3.24
CA SER A 271 5.78 -4.71 3.71
C SER A 271 4.96 -5.05 4.96
N ARG A 272 4.65 -4.04 5.77
CA ARG A 272 3.92 -4.17 7.04
C ARG A 272 2.40 -4.03 6.89
N ALA A 273 1.88 -3.68 5.71
CA ALA A 273 0.47 -3.35 5.50
C ALA A 273 -0.47 -4.41 6.10
N ALA A 274 -0.20 -5.70 5.87
CA ALA A 274 -0.99 -6.80 6.40
C ALA A 274 -0.96 -6.93 7.94
N ALA A 275 0.06 -6.39 8.61
CA ALA A 275 0.24 -6.46 10.05
C ALA A 275 -0.23 -5.20 10.79
N ARG A 276 -0.57 -4.12 10.07
CA ARG A 276 -0.93 -2.83 10.65
C ARG A 276 -2.36 -2.75 11.15
N THR A 277 -3.21 -3.65 10.70
CA THR A 277 -4.60 -3.71 11.13
C THR A 277 -4.92 -5.05 11.77
N GLY A 278 -5.70 -5.03 12.83
CA GLY A 278 -6.27 -6.22 13.46
C GLY A 278 -7.47 -6.75 12.70
N PRO A 279 -8.12 -7.81 13.22
CA PRO A 279 -9.26 -8.46 12.55
C PRO A 279 -10.47 -7.56 12.30
N SER A 280 -10.66 -6.52 13.15
CA SER A 280 -11.76 -5.55 13.05
C SER A 280 -11.34 -4.24 12.37
N GLY A 281 -10.18 -4.19 11.71
CA GLY A 281 -9.67 -2.98 11.06
C GLY A 281 -8.95 -2.00 12.01
N GLU A 282 -8.88 -2.30 13.30
CA GLU A 282 -8.21 -1.47 14.30
C GLU A 282 -6.70 -1.34 14.05
N PRO A 283 -6.09 -0.17 14.30
CA PRO A 283 -4.66 0.02 14.21
C PRO A 283 -3.89 -0.89 15.17
N VAL A 284 -2.83 -1.52 14.69
CA VAL A 284 -1.89 -2.31 15.49
C VAL A 284 -0.56 -1.55 15.59
N PRO A 285 -0.14 -1.10 16.78
CA PRO A 285 1.13 -0.42 16.98
C PRO A 285 2.32 -1.25 16.49
N LEU A 286 3.38 -0.60 16.01
CA LEU A 286 4.53 -1.27 15.40
C LEU A 286 5.16 -2.36 16.28
N HIS A 287 5.26 -2.12 17.59
CA HIS A 287 5.82 -3.07 18.55
C HIS A 287 4.92 -4.28 18.86
N GLU A 288 3.63 -4.18 18.51
CA GLU A 288 2.65 -5.26 18.67
C GLU A 288 2.44 -6.03 17.36
N GLN A 289 2.98 -5.54 16.24
CA GLN A 289 2.82 -6.17 14.94
C GLN A 289 3.50 -7.54 14.89
N ASN A 290 2.76 -8.52 14.38
CA ASN A 290 3.34 -9.82 14.05
C ASN A 290 4.24 -9.70 12.82
N ARG A 291 5.56 -9.71 13.02
CA ARG A 291 6.57 -9.60 11.95
C ARG A 291 6.51 -10.76 10.95
N GLY A 292 5.99 -11.92 11.31
CA GLY A 292 5.73 -13.02 10.39
C GLY A 292 4.65 -12.73 9.33
N ARG A 293 3.90 -11.61 9.48
CA ARG A 293 2.94 -11.12 8.50
C ARG A 293 3.52 -10.02 7.59
N TRP A 294 4.78 -9.62 7.81
CA TRP A 294 5.45 -8.68 6.94
C TRP A 294 5.84 -9.36 5.63
N ASP A 295 5.72 -8.63 4.52
CA ASP A 295 6.04 -9.16 3.20
C ASP A 295 7.57 -9.25 3.00
N PRO A 296 8.14 -10.47 2.95
CA PRO A 296 9.59 -10.64 2.83
C PRO A 296 10.13 -10.21 1.46
N LEU A 297 9.30 -10.18 0.42
CA LEU A 297 9.72 -9.72 -0.90
C LEU A 297 9.90 -8.20 -0.91
N LEU A 298 8.92 -7.46 -0.35
CA LEU A 298 9.03 -6.01 -0.23
C LEU A 298 10.20 -5.61 0.67
N ILE A 299 10.46 -6.36 1.77
CA ILE A 299 11.64 -6.13 2.60
C ILE A 299 12.93 -6.30 1.80
N ARG A 300 13.08 -7.41 1.03
CA ARG A 300 14.27 -7.63 0.19
C ARG A 300 14.47 -6.54 -0.87
N ARG A 301 13.37 -6.11 -1.51
CA ARG A 301 13.40 -5.01 -2.48
C ARG A 301 13.81 -3.69 -1.83
N GLY A 302 13.26 -3.40 -0.66
CA GLY A 302 13.62 -2.23 0.12
C GLY A 302 15.10 -2.22 0.51
N PHE A 303 15.65 -3.36 0.94
CA PHE A 303 17.07 -3.49 1.25
C PHE A 303 17.94 -3.33 0.00
N ALA A 304 17.54 -3.92 -1.14
CA ALA A 304 18.25 -3.74 -2.41
C ALA A 304 18.22 -2.27 -2.88
N ALA A 305 17.11 -1.57 -2.71
CA ALA A 305 17.01 -0.15 -3.02
C ALA A 305 17.89 0.69 -2.08
N MET A 306 17.93 0.37 -0.78
CA MET A 306 18.79 1.04 0.18
C MET A 306 20.29 0.87 -0.13
N LEU A 307 20.69 -0.32 -0.57
CA LEU A 307 22.07 -0.56 -1.02
C LEU A 307 22.41 0.31 -2.24
N ARG A 308 21.50 0.39 -3.23
CA ARG A 308 21.67 1.28 -4.39
C ARG A 308 21.78 2.75 -3.97
N ALA A 309 20.93 3.20 -3.05
CA ALA A 309 21.00 4.57 -2.51
C ALA A 309 22.38 4.88 -1.92
N ARG A 310 22.93 3.94 -1.16
CA ARG A 310 24.25 4.09 -0.55
C ARG A 310 25.37 4.08 -1.60
N ASP A 311 25.31 3.18 -2.54
CA ASP A 311 26.35 3.03 -3.58
C ASP A 311 26.37 4.26 -4.50
N THR A 312 25.20 4.79 -4.90
CA THR A 312 25.10 6.03 -5.69
C THR A 312 25.54 7.27 -4.89
N ALA A 313 25.22 7.37 -3.60
CA ALA A 313 25.71 8.45 -2.74
C ALA A 313 27.23 8.40 -2.58
N GLY A 314 27.80 7.20 -2.41
CA GLY A 314 29.26 7.01 -2.31
C GLY A 314 30.02 7.40 -3.57
N THR A 315 29.47 7.13 -4.76
CA THR A 315 30.09 7.52 -6.03
C THR A 315 30.07 9.03 -6.28
N ARG A 316 29.10 9.74 -5.69
CA ARG A 316 28.95 11.20 -5.80
C ARG A 316 29.54 11.99 -4.63
N ASP A 317 30.05 11.32 -3.61
CA ASP A 317 30.46 11.92 -2.33
C ASP A 317 29.36 12.81 -1.73
N THR A 318 28.10 12.35 -1.86
CA THR A 318 26.92 13.10 -1.42
C THR A 318 26.47 12.58 -0.06
N PRO A 319 26.29 13.44 0.96
CA PRO A 319 25.74 12.99 2.24
C PRO A 319 24.31 12.48 2.08
N PRO A 320 23.87 11.52 2.93
CA PRO A 320 22.52 10.99 2.86
C PRO A 320 21.48 12.08 3.12
N GLY A 321 20.52 12.22 2.23
CA GLY A 321 19.41 13.14 2.37
C GLY A 321 18.25 12.56 3.19
N PRO A 322 17.11 13.26 3.25
CA PRO A 322 16.02 12.93 4.16
C PRO A 322 15.36 11.59 3.87
N TYR A 323 15.20 11.17 2.62
CA TYR A 323 14.56 9.88 2.30
C TYR A 323 15.50 8.70 2.54
N VAL A 324 16.80 8.86 2.29
CA VAL A 324 17.82 7.85 2.64
C VAL A 324 17.87 7.63 4.15
N LEU A 325 17.82 8.70 4.97
CA LEU A 325 17.79 8.58 6.43
C LEU A 325 16.51 7.93 6.93
N GLN A 326 15.35 8.30 6.39
CA GLN A 326 14.07 7.65 6.73
C GLN A 326 14.05 6.18 6.32
N ALA A 327 14.61 5.84 5.15
CA ALA A 327 14.77 4.46 4.72
C ALA A 327 15.69 3.68 5.67
N ALA A 328 16.80 4.27 6.12
CA ALA A 328 17.70 3.63 7.09
C ALA A 328 16.98 3.31 8.42
N ILE A 329 16.12 4.21 8.91
CA ILE A 329 15.27 3.97 10.08
C ILE A 329 14.34 2.77 9.81
N ALA A 330 13.67 2.75 8.66
CA ALA A 330 12.76 1.66 8.29
C ALA A 330 13.51 0.31 8.14
N VAL A 331 14.71 0.32 7.56
CA VAL A 331 15.63 -0.83 7.46
C VAL A 331 15.98 -1.36 8.84
N THR A 332 16.35 -0.48 9.78
CA THR A 332 16.70 -0.89 11.16
C THR A 332 15.53 -1.59 11.86
N HIS A 333 14.30 -1.11 11.64
CA HIS A 333 13.11 -1.82 12.14
C HIS A 333 12.91 -3.18 11.47
N ALA A 334 13.14 -3.28 10.16
CA ALA A 334 12.90 -4.50 9.40
C ALA A 334 13.98 -5.58 9.63
N GLN A 335 15.19 -5.19 10.01
CA GLN A 335 16.29 -6.11 10.35
C GLN A 335 16.09 -6.79 11.70
N ALA A 336 15.41 -6.15 12.63
CA ALA A 336 15.21 -6.69 13.97
C ALA A 336 14.25 -7.90 13.93
N PRO A 337 14.61 -9.07 14.47
CA PRO A 337 13.75 -10.26 14.48
C PRO A 337 12.51 -10.09 15.37
N THR A 338 12.62 -9.30 16.43
CA THR A 338 11.52 -8.96 17.36
C THR A 338 11.47 -7.46 17.62
N ALA A 339 10.38 -6.99 18.21
CA ALA A 339 10.25 -5.58 18.59
C ALA A 339 11.31 -5.16 19.63
N ASP A 340 11.64 -6.05 20.57
CA ASP A 340 12.61 -5.79 21.64
C ASP A 340 14.05 -5.79 21.12
N ALA A 341 14.34 -6.50 20.02
CA ALA A 341 15.65 -6.53 19.38
C ALA A 341 15.91 -5.31 18.46
N THR A 342 14.98 -4.36 18.38
CA THR A 342 15.15 -3.16 17.55
C THR A 342 16.25 -2.25 18.12
N ASP A 343 17.20 -1.86 17.28
CA ASP A 343 18.26 -0.91 17.64
C ASP A 343 17.72 0.53 17.75
N TRP A 344 17.10 0.82 18.88
CA TRP A 344 16.56 2.14 19.16
C TRP A 344 17.63 3.22 19.32
N ALA A 345 18.83 2.87 19.75
CA ALA A 345 19.94 3.82 19.86
C ALA A 345 20.41 4.26 18.47
N GLY A 346 20.58 3.32 17.56
CA GLY A 346 20.86 3.60 16.15
C GLY A 346 19.77 4.44 15.50
N ILE A 347 18.49 4.11 15.72
CA ILE A 347 17.35 4.88 15.21
C ILE A 347 17.36 6.32 15.75
N ALA A 348 17.63 6.53 17.05
CA ALA A 348 17.71 7.87 17.62
C ALA A 348 18.84 8.70 16.96
N GLY A 349 20.01 8.08 16.70
CA GLY A 349 21.11 8.71 15.97
C GLY A 349 20.75 9.09 14.53
N LEU A 350 19.99 8.24 13.81
CA LEU A 350 19.48 8.56 12.48
C LEU A 350 18.49 9.74 12.52
N TYR A 351 17.63 9.81 13.54
CA TYR A 351 16.76 10.97 13.74
C TYR A 351 17.53 12.23 14.09
N ASP A 352 18.65 12.16 14.81
CA ASP A 352 19.52 13.32 15.03
C ASP A 352 20.06 13.88 13.70
N GLY A 353 20.40 12.99 12.75
CA GLY A 353 20.75 13.37 11.38
C GLY A 353 19.59 14.00 10.62
N LEU A 354 18.43 13.37 10.68
CA LEU A 354 17.23 13.82 9.97
C LEU A 354 16.73 15.18 10.47
N VAL A 355 16.76 15.45 11.78
CA VAL A 355 16.36 16.75 12.36
C VAL A 355 17.26 17.88 11.86
N ARG A 356 18.55 17.62 11.60
CA ARG A 356 19.46 18.64 11.04
C ARG A 356 19.08 19.02 9.61
N LEU A 357 18.62 18.07 8.81
CA LEU A 357 18.21 18.31 7.42
C LEU A 357 16.76 18.81 7.32
N LEU A 358 15.88 18.29 8.16
CA LEU A 358 14.44 18.52 8.11
C LEU A 358 13.91 18.78 9.54
N PRO A 359 14.11 19.97 10.10
CA PRO A 359 13.79 20.31 11.49
C PRO A 359 12.28 20.52 11.73
N THR A 360 11.42 19.71 11.09
CA THR A 360 9.97 19.83 11.26
C THR A 360 9.51 19.31 12.63
N PRO A 361 8.43 19.86 13.20
CA PRO A 361 7.88 19.39 14.47
C PRO A 361 7.52 17.90 14.47
N VAL A 362 7.07 17.36 13.34
CA VAL A 362 6.75 15.93 13.18
C VAL A 362 8.01 15.06 13.27
N VAL A 363 9.11 15.45 12.62
CA VAL A 363 10.39 14.73 12.72
C VAL A 363 10.95 14.78 14.14
N ARG A 364 10.82 15.92 14.82
CA ARG A 364 11.22 16.08 16.23
C ARG A 364 10.37 15.21 17.15
N LEU A 365 9.07 15.08 16.89
CA LEU A 365 8.16 14.18 17.63
C LEU A 365 8.57 12.71 17.46
N ASN A 366 8.86 12.27 16.24
CA ASN A 366 9.31 10.92 15.96
C ASN A 366 10.68 10.63 16.62
N ARG A 367 11.58 11.63 16.63
CA ARG A 367 12.84 11.55 17.40
C ARG A 367 12.57 11.34 18.89
N ALA A 368 11.61 12.05 19.47
CA ALA A 368 11.25 11.89 20.89
C ALA A 368 10.77 10.48 21.22
N VAL A 369 10.02 9.85 20.32
CA VAL A 369 9.63 8.42 20.44
C VAL A 369 10.88 7.53 20.48
N ALA A 370 11.80 7.70 19.53
CA ALA A 370 13.03 6.90 19.45
C ALA A 370 13.90 7.07 20.70
N VAL A 371 14.10 8.31 21.17
CA VAL A 371 14.81 8.62 22.42
C VAL A 371 14.11 8.00 23.63
N GLY A 372 12.78 8.08 23.70
CA GLY A 372 11.99 7.47 24.75
C GLY A 372 12.09 5.94 24.79
N ARG A 373 12.36 5.29 23.66
CA ARG A 373 12.65 3.86 23.58
C ARG A 373 14.10 3.53 23.94
N ALA A 374 15.06 4.36 23.49
CA ALA A 374 16.49 4.14 23.69
C ALA A 374 16.96 4.49 25.11
N ARG A 375 16.47 5.60 25.69
CA ARG A 375 16.98 6.19 26.94
C ARG A 375 15.94 6.20 28.07
N GLY A 376 14.76 5.63 27.84
CA GLY A 376 13.67 5.57 28.80
C GLY A 376 12.57 6.62 28.56
N PRO A 377 11.34 6.32 29.04
CA PRO A 377 10.15 7.13 28.73
C PRO A 377 10.22 8.56 29.26
N ALA A 378 10.92 8.83 30.38
CA ALA A 378 11.09 10.16 30.93
C ALA A 378 11.89 11.09 29.97
N ALA A 379 12.94 10.57 29.34
CA ALA A 379 13.73 11.33 28.36
C ALA A 379 12.90 11.68 27.11
N GLY A 380 12.07 10.74 26.63
CA GLY A 380 11.16 11.00 25.53
C GLY A 380 10.07 12.02 25.90
N LEU A 381 9.50 11.91 27.10
CA LEU A 381 8.43 12.82 27.55
C LEU A 381 8.94 14.28 27.64
N GLY A 382 10.16 14.51 28.16
CA GLY A 382 10.75 15.84 28.18
C GLY A 382 10.81 16.49 26.78
N LEU A 383 11.21 15.73 25.75
CA LEU A 383 11.24 16.22 24.37
C LEU A 383 9.83 16.47 23.79
N VAL A 384 8.85 15.66 24.16
CA VAL A 384 7.45 15.86 23.74
C VAL A 384 6.84 17.07 24.40
N ASP A 385 7.15 17.31 25.69
CA ASP A 385 6.67 18.48 26.44
C ASP A 385 7.21 19.80 25.85
N GLU A 386 8.47 19.81 25.37
CA GLU A 386 9.02 20.95 24.61
C GLU A 386 8.25 21.24 23.32
N LEU A 387 7.70 20.22 22.68
CA LEU A 387 6.93 20.33 21.42
C LEU A 387 5.47 20.70 21.64
N ALA A 388 4.95 20.58 22.86
CA ALA A 388 3.54 20.82 23.18
C ALA A 388 3.08 22.27 22.90
N ALA A 389 4.00 23.22 22.91
CA ALA A 389 3.75 24.63 22.62
C ALA A 389 3.83 24.98 21.12
N ASP A 390 4.28 24.06 20.25
CA ASP A 390 4.44 24.31 18.83
C ASP A 390 3.06 24.45 18.15
N PRO A 391 2.77 25.62 17.51
CA PRO A 391 1.48 25.84 16.84
C PRO A 391 1.17 24.82 15.75
N ALA A 392 2.20 24.30 15.06
CA ALA A 392 2.02 23.30 13.98
C ALA A 392 1.54 21.95 14.50
N LEU A 393 1.70 21.63 15.78
CA LEU A 393 1.27 20.40 16.40
C LEU A 393 -0.02 20.54 17.23
N ARG A 394 -0.62 21.72 17.30
CA ARG A 394 -1.81 21.99 18.11
C ARG A 394 -2.96 21.02 17.80
N ASP A 395 -3.22 20.82 16.50
CA ASP A 395 -4.31 19.98 16.00
C ASP A 395 -3.81 18.62 15.51
N TYR A 396 -2.56 18.29 15.82
CA TYR A 396 -1.94 17.04 15.41
C TYR A 396 -2.14 15.95 16.45
N HIS A 397 -3.10 15.05 16.21
CA HIS A 397 -3.55 14.00 17.14
C HIS A 397 -2.43 13.06 17.63
N LEU A 398 -1.35 12.89 16.86
CA LEU A 398 -0.24 12.02 17.26
C LEU A 398 0.59 12.61 18.40
N LEU A 399 0.64 13.93 18.58
CA LEU A 399 1.35 14.52 19.72
C LEU A 399 0.77 14.04 21.06
N PRO A 400 -0.54 14.25 21.37
CA PRO A 400 -1.12 13.72 22.60
C PRO A 400 -1.13 12.20 22.62
N GLY A 401 -1.25 11.50 21.48
CA GLY A 401 -1.14 10.04 21.42
C GLY A 401 0.23 9.52 21.91
N VAL A 402 1.31 10.10 21.42
CA VAL A 402 2.69 9.77 21.85
C VAL A 402 2.92 10.14 23.31
N ARG A 403 2.44 11.31 23.75
CA ARG A 403 2.53 11.74 25.13
C ARG A 403 1.84 10.75 26.06
N GLY A 404 0.62 10.33 25.72
CA GLY A 404 -0.13 9.31 26.43
C GLY A 404 0.63 7.97 26.55
N ASP A 405 1.27 7.50 25.48
CA ASP A 405 2.07 6.27 25.51
C ASP A 405 3.26 6.36 26.46
N LEU A 406 3.96 7.49 26.46
CA LEU A 406 5.09 7.73 27.38
C LEU A 406 4.62 7.80 28.82
N LEU A 407 3.48 8.45 29.09
CA LEU A 407 2.88 8.54 30.41
C LEU A 407 2.41 7.16 30.95
N VAL A 408 1.81 6.31 30.11
CA VAL A 408 1.51 4.91 30.48
C VAL A 408 2.76 4.16 30.91
N ARG A 409 3.85 4.28 30.17
CA ARG A 409 5.13 3.64 30.50
C ARG A 409 5.78 4.18 31.76
N LEU A 410 5.39 5.35 32.21
CA LEU A 410 5.80 5.97 33.50
C LEU A 410 4.83 5.65 34.64
N GLY A 411 3.75 4.93 34.41
CA GLY A 411 2.71 4.66 35.40
C GLY A 411 1.79 5.87 35.70
N ARG A 412 1.86 6.95 34.90
CA ARG A 412 1.06 8.18 35.06
C ARG A 412 -0.27 8.05 34.30
N TYR A 413 -1.10 7.11 34.74
CA TYR A 413 -2.28 6.66 33.98
C TYR A 413 -3.38 7.71 33.88
N GLY A 414 -3.64 8.50 34.94
CA GLY A 414 -4.64 9.57 34.91
C GLY A 414 -4.34 10.63 33.85
N GLU A 415 -3.07 11.04 33.74
CA GLU A 415 -2.64 11.98 32.70
C GLU A 415 -2.65 11.34 31.31
N ALA A 416 -2.25 10.08 31.18
CA ALA A 416 -2.29 9.34 29.92
C ALA A 416 -3.72 9.26 29.35
N ARG A 417 -4.72 9.03 30.23
CA ARG A 417 -6.13 9.03 29.83
C ARG A 417 -6.54 10.34 29.16
N LEU A 418 -6.22 11.47 29.79
CA LEU A 418 -6.57 12.81 29.26
C LEU A 418 -5.92 13.04 27.87
N GLU A 419 -4.69 12.61 27.71
CA GLU A 419 -3.99 12.75 26.44
C GLU A 419 -4.59 11.86 25.33
N PHE A 420 -4.98 10.62 25.62
CA PHE A 420 -5.67 9.76 24.65
C PHE A 420 -7.06 10.29 24.30
N GLU A 421 -7.82 10.84 25.26
CA GLU A 421 -9.11 11.50 25.00
C GLU A 421 -8.95 12.72 24.08
N ARG A 422 -7.92 13.55 24.34
CA ARG A 422 -7.57 14.68 23.49
C ARG A 422 -7.20 14.21 22.07
N ALA A 423 -6.33 13.19 21.95
CA ALA A 423 -5.96 12.61 20.66
C ALA A 423 -7.18 12.08 19.88
N ALA A 424 -8.10 11.40 20.57
CA ALA A 424 -9.33 10.90 19.97
C ALA A 424 -10.27 12.02 19.48
N GLY A 425 -10.22 13.19 20.09
CA GLY A 425 -10.98 14.38 19.65
C GLY A 425 -10.41 15.02 18.38
N LEU A 426 -9.09 14.89 18.15
CA LEU A 426 -8.39 15.54 17.04
C LEU A 426 -8.36 14.71 15.75
N THR A 427 -8.44 13.39 15.83
CA THR A 427 -8.39 12.55 14.63
C THR A 427 -9.71 12.52 13.87
N ALA A 428 -9.66 12.65 12.55
CA ALA A 428 -10.80 12.49 11.65
C ALA A 428 -11.02 11.02 11.21
N ASN A 429 -10.05 10.12 11.50
CA ASN A 429 -10.16 8.71 11.15
C ASN A 429 -10.90 7.93 12.25
N THR A 430 -11.95 7.20 11.88
CA THR A 430 -12.83 6.51 12.84
C THR A 430 -12.14 5.32 13.51
N ALA A 431 -11.30 4.59 12.81
CA ALA A 431 -10.55 3.44 13.36
C ALA A 431 -9.52 3.92 14.41
N GLU A 432 -8.78 5.00 14.11
CA GLU A 432 -7.86 5.62 15.08
C GLU A 432 -8.58 6.17 16.30
N ARG A 433 -9.71 6.86 16.09
CA ARG A 433 -10.52 7.38 17.19
C ARG A 433 -11.00 6.28 18.13
N ALA A 434 -11.47 5.16 17.57
CA ALA A 434 -11.88 4.01 18.36
C ALA A 434 -10.69 3.39 19.13
N PHE A 435 -9.53 3.28 18.49
CA PHE A 435 -8.29 2.82 19.11
C PHE A 435 -7.88 3.71 20.29
N LEU A 436 -7.83 5.04 20.10
CA LEU A 436 -7.45 6.00 21.14
C LEU A 436 -8.42 6.00 22.33
N ARG A 437 -9.73 5.88 22.08
CA ARG A 437 -10.73 5.73 23.14
C ARG A 437 -10.53 4.45 23.96
N ARG A 438 -10.18 3.32 23.31
CA ARG A 438 -9.83 2.09 24.05
C ARG A 438 -8.58 2.29 24.91
N ARG A 439 -7.56 3.00 24.39
CA ARG A 439 -6.36 3.35 25.16
C ARG A 439 -6.68 4.22 26.37
N ALA A 440 -7.55 5.22 26.21
CA ALA A 440 -8.03 6.07 27.30
C ALA A 440 -8.76 5.25 28.39
N ALA A 441 -9.66 4.35 27.98
CA ALA A 441 -10.36 3.47 28.88
C ALA A 441 -9.42 2.52 29.65
N ALA A 442 -8.42 1.94 28.97
CA ALA A 442 -7.41 1.11 29.60
C ALA A 442 -6.56 1.88 30.61
N ALA A 443 -6.19 3.12 30.31
CA ALA A 443 -5.46 3.99 31.23
C ALA A 443 -6.32 4.35 32.47
N ALA A 444 -7.62 4.65 32.28
CA ALA A 444 -8.54 4.90 33.40
C ALA A 444 -8.65 3.71 34.37
N LEU A 445 -8.72 2.51 33.81
CA LEU A 445 -8.76 1.29 34.62
C LEU A 445 -7.43 1.06 35.38
N ALA A 446 -6.29 1.32 34.76
CA ALA A 446 -4.99 1.22 35.43
C ALA A 446 -4.82 2.27 36.54
N ASP A 447 -5.31 3.49 36.34
CA ASP A 447 -5.28 4.57 37.30
C ASP A 447 -6.09 4.24 38.58
N ALA A 448 -7.28 3.66 38.40
CA ALA A 448 -8.12 3.19 39.51
C ALA A 448 -7.44 2.09 40.38
N HIS A 449 -6.47 1.36 39.80
CA HIS A 449 -5.73 0.31 40.52
C HIS A 449 -4.43 0.81 41.19
N THR A 450 -3.95 2.02 40.86
CA THR A 450 -2.71 2.59 41.39
C THR A 450 -2.92 3.69 42.44
N GLY A 451 -4.16 3.98 42.83
CA GLY A 451 -4.51 4.90 43.90
C GLY A 451 -3.89 4.49 45.24
N PRO A 452 -3.54 5.43 46.17
CA PRO A 452 -2.76 5.12 47.37
C PRO A 452 -3.49 4.10 48.24
N PRO A 453 -2.76 3.15 48.87
CA PRO A 453 -3.35 2.23 49.80
C PRO A 453 -3.70 2.97 51.13
N GLY A 454 -4.96 3.28 51.34
CA GLY A 454 -5.39 3.89 52.60
C GLY A 454 -6.69 4.63 52.59
N SER A 455 -7.81 3.94 52.54
CA SER A 455 -9.04 4.30 53.26
C SER A 455 -9.93 3.06 53.35
N GLY A 456 -10.39 2.77 54.57
CA GLY A 456 -11.06 1.54 54.98
C GLY A 456 -12.45 1.32 54.37
N PRO A 457 -13.18 0.32 54.82
CA PRO A 457 -14.14 -0.45 54.07
C PRO A 457 -15.52 0.25 53.97
N ASP A 458 -15.71 0.92 52.84
CA ASP A 458 -17.04 1.20 52.25
C ASP A 458 -16.85 1.25 50.74
N THR A 459 -16.76 0.09 50.13
CA THR A 459 -16.38 -0.05 48.74
C THR A 459 -17.51 -0.64 47.94
N ASP A 460 -17.91 0.11 46.94
CA ASP A 460 -18.49 -0.39 45.70
C ASP A 460 -17.69 -1.64 45.26
N PRO A 461 -18.30 -2.80 45.08
CA PRO A 461 -17.61 -4.08 44.85
C PRO A 461 -16.86 -4.16 43.52
N GLY A 462 -16.57 -3.07 42.83
CA GLY A 462 -15.86 -3.08 41.55
C GLY A 462 -16.62 -3.80 40.43
N PRO A 463 -16.06 -3.89 39.21
CA PRO A 463 -16.75 -4.57 38.13
C PRO A 463 -16.97 -6.03 38.47
N VAL A 464 -18.22 -6.47 38.36
CA VAL A 464 -18.66 -7.84 38.62
C VAL A 464 -18.76 -8.66 37.33
N LEU A 465 -18.59 -9.97 37.43
CA LEU A 465 -18.43 -10.87 36.26
C LEU A 465 -19.60 -10.81 35.26
N GLY A 466 -20.84 -10.74 35.71
CA GLY A 466 -22.01 -10.74 34.83
C GLY A 466 -22.06 -9.55 33.90
N PRO A 467 -22.19 -8.30 34.41
CA PRO A 467 -22.15 -7.11 33.59
C PRO A 467 -20.92 -6.95 32.72
N ALA A 468 -19.74 -7.34 33.22
CA ALA A 468 -18.51 -7.28 32.43
C ALA A 468 -18.53 -8.28 31.26
N ALA A 469 -19.04 -9.49 31.46
CA ALA A 469 -19.19 -10.49 30.41
C ALA A 469 -20.21 -10.04 29.34
N ASP A 470 -21.33 -9.43 29.75
CA ASP A 470 -22.34 -8.91 28.83
C ASP A 470 -21.79 -7.75 28.00
N ALA A 471 -21.08 -6.82 28.63
CA ALA A 471 -20.43 -5.69 27.95
C ALA A 471 -19.35 -6.15 26.95
N PHE A 472 -18.55 -7.16 27.33
CA PHE A 472 -17.57 -7.77 26.42
C PHE A 472 -18.19 -8.43 25.19
N LEU A 473 -19.30 -9.16 25.39
CA LEU A 473 -20.01 -9.86 24.31
C LEU A 473 -20.81 -8.90 23.40
N ALA A 474 -21.23 -7.75 23.93
CA ALA A 474 -21.93 -6.70 23.19
C ALA A 474 -20.98 -5.77 22.41
N GLY A 475 -19.65 -5.87 22.63
CA GLY A 475 -18.67 -5.05 21.93
C GLY A 475 -18.58 -5.37 20.44
N ASP A 476 -18.51 -4.35 19.60
CA ASP A 476 -18.54 -4.41 18.13
C ASP A 476 -17.32 -5.13 17.47
N GLY A 477 -16.45 -5.78 18.28
CA GLY A 477 -15.17 -6.35 17.80
C GLY A 477 -15.17 -7.86 17.61
N LEU A 478 -16.27 -8.57 17.83
CA LEU A 478 -16.33 -10.04 17.76
C LEU A 478 -17.10 -10.51 16.53
N ASP A 479 -16.48 -11.39 15.72
CA ASP A 479 -17.20 -12.04 14.63
C ASP A 479 -18.27 -13.03 15.19
N PRO A 480 -19.35 -13.33 14.43
CA PRO A 480 -20.46 -14.17 14.92
C PRO A 480 -20.07 -15.59 15.35
N ALA A 481 -18.97 -16.13 14.82
CA ALA A 481 -18.48 -17.47 15.21
C ALA A 481 -17.72 -17.40 16.54
N SER A 482 -16.94 -16.32 16.75
CA SER A 482 -16.24 -16.03 18.01
C SER A 482 -17.23 -15.70 19.13
N VAL A 483 -18.30 -14.95 18.89
CA VAL A 483 -19.34 -14.64 19.88
C VAL A 483 -19.92 -15.91 20.46
N ARG A 484 -20.29 -16.90 19.63
CA ARG A 484 -20.81 -18.20 20.14
C ARG A 484 -19.85 -18.92 21.06
N SER A 485 -18.57 -18.98 20.69
CA SER A 485 -17.53 -19.63 21.50
C SER A 485 -17.28 -18.90 22.83
N TYR A 486 -17.26 -17.56 22.78
CA TYR A 486 -17.02 -16.72 23.95
C TYR A 486 -18.20 -16.73 24.90
N THR A 487 -19.43 -16.66 24.38
CA THR A 487 -20.65 -16.81 25.15
C THR A 487 -20.65 -18.13 25.94
N GLN A 488 -20.32 -19.26 25.31
CA GLN A 488 -20.23 -20.56 26.01
C GLN A 488 -19.23 -20.55 27.17
N THR A 489 -18.08 -19.92 26.97
CA THR A 489 -17.02 -19.85 27.98
C THR A 489 -17.45 -19.00 29.16
N LEU A 490 -17.96 -17.78 28.88
CA LEU A 490 -18.36 -16.82 29.91
C LEU A 490 -19.64 -17.28 30.65
N THR A 491 -20.58 -17.92 29.97
CA THR A 491 -21.75 -18.53 30.63
C THR A 491 -21.36 -19.59 31.65
N ARG A 492 -20.33 -20.41 31.36
CA ARG A 492 -19.85 -21.42 32.32
C ARG A 492 -19.11 -20.79 33.51
N LEU A 493 -18.30 -19.73 33.27
CA LEU A 493 -17.72 -18.94 34.34
C LEU A 493 -18.77 -18.31 35.26
N ARG A 494 -19.78 -17.67 34.68
CA ARG A 494 -20.92 -17.06 35.39
C ARG A 494 -21.69 -18.09 36.19
N ARG A 495 -21.94 -19.29 35.64
CA ARG A 495 -22.63 -20.37 36.35
C ARG A 495 -21.84 -20.90 37.51
N ALA A 496 -20.48 -20.94 37.42
CA ALA A 496 -19.62 -21.44 38.47
C ALA A 496 -19.35 -20.43 39.59
N LEU A 497 -19.30 -19.14 39.26
CA LEU A 497 -18.89 -18.09 40.21
C LEU A 497 -20.02 -17.16 40.60
N GLY A 498 -21.13 -17.06 39.82
CA GLY A 498 -22.21 -16.14 40.00
C GLY A 498 -21.96 -14.80 39.25
N ASP A 499 -23.04 -14.13 38.80
CA ASP A 499 -22.99 -12.87 38.06
C ASP A 499 -22.43 -11.72 38.90
N GLY A 500 -22.66 -11.73 40.21
CA GLY A 500 -22.18 -10.76 41.18
C GLY A 500 -20.75 -10.98 41.66
N TYR A 501 -20.00 -11.93 41.07
CA TYR A 501 -18.64 -12.23 41.50
C TYR A 501 -17.68 -11.07 41.18
N PRO A 502 -17.01 -10.46 42.19
CA PRO A 502 -16.11 -9.35 41.96
C PRO A 502 -14.89 -9.80 41.13
N LEU A 503 -14.63 -9.15 40.01
CA LEU A 503 -13.50 -9.51 39.13
C LEU A 503 -12.14 -9.28 39.80
N GLY A 504 -12.03 -8.31 40.70
CA GLY A 504 -10.82 -8.12 41.54
C GLY A 504 -10.51 -9.26 42.49
N SER A 505 -11.49 -10.13 42.79
CA SER A 505 -11.31 -11.32 43.61
C SER A 505 -11.00 -12.57 42.80
N LEU A 506 -10.92 -12.47 41.46
CA LEU A 506 -10.64 -13.61 40.59
C LEU A 506 -9.16 -13.99 40.67
N THR A 507 -8.88 -15.22 41.06
CA THR A 507 -7.51 -15.76 41.17
C THR A 507 -7.22 -16.79 40.08
N ALA A 508 -5.96 -16.99 39.72
CA ALA A 508 -5.56 -18.03 38.77
C ALA A 508 -6.04 -19.44 39.21
N GLY A 509 -6.02 -19.73 40.52
CA GLY A 509 -6.54 -20.97 41.10
C GLY A 509 -8.06 -21.13 40.92
N THR A 510 -8.82 -20.05 41.04
CA THR A 510 -10.29 -20.06 40.82
C THR A 510 -10.60 -20.33 39.36
N VAL A 511 -9.90 -19.68 38.41
CA VAL A 511 -10.06 -19.91 36.98
C VAL A 511 -9.68 -21.37 36.62
N ALA A 512 -8.56 -21.89 37.14
CA ALA A 512 -8.14 -23.26 36.91
C ALA A 512 -9.21 -24.27 37.36
N ARG A 513 -9.77 -24.09 38.56
CA ARG A 513 -10.85 -24.97 39.09
C ARG A 513 -12.10 -24.94 38.21
N VAL A 514 -12.53 -23.75 37.74
CA VAL A 514 -13.68 -23.65 36.83
C VAL A 514 -13.41 -24.36 35.52
N PHE A 515 -12.22 -24.21 34.98
CA PHE A 515 -11.80 -24.91 33.77
C PHE A 515 -11.73 -26.42 33.92
N ASP A 516 -11.17 -26.89 35.02
CA ASP A 516 -11.09 -28.33 35.30
C ASP A 516 -12.49 -28.93 35.52
N THR A 517 -13.40 -28.23 36.20
CA THR A 517 -14.77 -28.68 36.36
C THR A 517 -15.53 -28.68 35.04
N ALA A 518 -15.37 -27.65 34.21
CA ALA A 518 -16.19 -27.47 33.02
C ALA A 518 -15.67 -28.26 31.82
N TRP A 519 -14.38 -28.53 31.70
CA TRP A 519 -13.72 -29.09 30.53
C TRP A 519 -12.64 -30.14 30.82
N SER A 520 -12.63 -30.80 32.01
CA SER A 520 -11.62 -31.81 32.36
C SER A 520 -11.49 -32.93 31.33
N THR A 521 -12.60 -33.39 30.77
CA THR A 521 -12.67 -34.45 29.75
C THR A 521 -12.65 -33.97 28.32
N ALA A 522 -12.58 -32.65 28.11
CA ALA A 522 -12.60 -32.08 26.76
C ALA A 522 -11.28 -32.36 26.01
N ALA A 523 -11.41 -32.60 24.69
CA ALA A 523 -10.24 -32.70 23.82
C ALA A 523 -9.37 -31.44 23.93
N PRO A 524 -8.02 -31.56 23.78
CA PRO A 524 -7.09 -30.44 23.92
C PRO A 524 -7.44 -29.23 23.03
N ALA A 525 -7.94 -29.45 21.83
CA ALA A 525 -8.38 -28.38 20.93
C ALA A 525 -9.58 -27.59 21.53
N THR A 526 -10.53 -28.28 22.13
CA THR A 526 -11.69 -27.67 22.80
C THR A 526 -11.27 -26.89 24.04
N TRP A 527 -10.43 -27.47 24.87
CA TRP A 527 -9.86 -26.79 26.02
C TRP A 527 -9.14 -25.50 25.64
N ASN A 528 -8.23 -25.58 24.64
CA ASN A 528 -7.45 -24.44 24.20
C ASN A 528 -8.30 -23.35 23.55
N ARG A 529 -9.42 -23.70 22.91
CA ARG A 529 -10.41 -22.76 22.38
C ARG A 529 -11.07 -21.97 23.53
N HIS A 530 -11.55 -22.64 24.57
CA HIS A 530 -12.13 -21.97 25.74
C HIS A 530 -11.12 -21.15 26.51
N ARG A 531 -9.87 -21.65 26.62
CA ARG A 531 -8.75 -20.88 27.17
C ARG A 531 -8.50 -19.59 26.38
N SER A 532 -8.52 -19.64 25.06
CA SER A 532 -8.36 -18.47 24.20
C SER A 532 -9.50 -17.46 24.40
N ALA A 533 -10.73 -17.94 24.51
CA ALA A 533 -11.90 -17.09 24.80
C ALA A 533 -11.77 -16.40 26.17
N PHE A 534 -11.35 -17.13 27.21
CA PHE A 534 -11.10 -16.56 28.52
C PHE A 534 -10.00 -15.50 28.48
N ARG A 535 -8.88 -15.78 27.81
CA ARG A 535 -7.78 -14.81 27.67
C ARG A 535 -8.18 -13.53 26.93
N SER A 536 -9.03 -13.64 25.91
CA SER A 536 -9.58 -12.46 25.22
C SER A 536 -10.47 -11.62 26.15
N PHE A 537 -11.30 -12.27 26.96
CA PHE A 537 -12.09 -11.59 28.00
C PHE A 537 -11.16 -10.96 29.06
N ALA A 538 -10.19 -11.72 29.57
CA ALA A 538 -9.24 -11.27 30.57
C ALA A 538 -8.30 -10.13 30.07
N ALA A 539 -8.06 -10.05 28.78
CA ALA A 539 -7.33 -8.94 28.17
C ALA A 539 -8.22 -7.69 27.99
N TRP A 540 -9.55 -7.89 27.89
CA TRP A 540 -10.51 -6.80 27.77
C TRP A 540 -10.87 -6.21 29.15
N VAL A 541 -10.98 -7.08 30.18
CA VAL A 541 -11.11 -6.67 31.59
C VAL A 541 -9.72 -6.64 32.22
N PRO A 542 -9.31 -5.57 32.93
CA PRO A 542 -8.00 -5.53 33.57
C PRO A 542 -7.99 -6.49 34.77
N LEU A 543 -7.53 -7.71 34.51
CA LEU A 543 -7.25 -8.72 35.53
C LEU A 543 -5.77 -8.75 35.84
N ASP A 544 -5.44 -9.25 37.04
CA ASP A 544 -4.06 -9.55 37.41
C ASP A 544 -3.37 -10.40 36.29
N PRO A 545 -2.15 -10.05 35.85
CA PRO A 545 -1.42 -10.80 34.82
C PRO A 545 -1.34 -12.29 35.08
N ALA A 546 -1.27 -12.71 36.34
CA ALA A 546 -1.29 -14.12 36.74
C ALA A 546 -2.65 -14.78 36.41
N VAL A 547 -3.74 -14.04 36.49
CA VAL A 547 -5.10 -14.49 36.12
C VAL A 547 -5.33 -14.40 34.63
N ALA A 548 -4.88 -13.33 34.00
CA ALA A 548 -5.07 -13.05 32.58
C ALA A 548 -4.38 -14.09 31.66
N GLY A 549 -3.31 -14.75 32.14
CA GLY A 549 -2.66 -15.85 31.44
C GLY A 549 -3.58 -17.06 31.22
N GLY A 550 -4.63 -17.19 32.05
CA GLY A 550 -5.55 -18.34 32.07
C GLY A 550 -4.88 -19.67 32.48
N PRO A 551 -5.62 -20.78 32.50
CA PRO A 551 -5.08 -22.07 32.84
C PRO A 551 -4.02 -22.51 31.80
N PRO A 552 -3.11 -23.45 32.18
CA PRO A 552 -2.07 -23.91 31.26
C PRO A 552 -2.67 -24.48 29.97
N ARG A 553 -1.98 -24.26 28.87
CA ARG A 553 -2.36 -24.83 27.59
C ARG A 553 -2.26 -26.35 27.67
N ARG A 554 -3.33 -27.08 27.35
CA ARG A 554 -3.23 -28.52 27.19
C ARG A 554 -2.47 -28.80 25.89
N ALA A 555 -1.37 -29.54 26.02
CA ALA A 555 -0.69 -30.12 24.90
C ALA A 555 -1.64 -31.15 24.24
N GLY A 556 -2.43 -30.69 23.29
CA GLY A 556 -2.95 -31.56 22.27
C GLY A 556 -1.78 -31.74 21.35
N ALA A 557 -1.12 -32.84 21.43
CA ALA A 557 -0.23 -33.14 20.34
C ALA A 557 -1.04 -33.10 19.02
N PRO A 558 -0.78 -32.15 18.13
CA PRO A 558 -0.34 -32.65 16.86
C PRO A 558 1.05 -33.19 17.16
N ALA A 559 1.30 -34.46 16.90
CA ALA A 559 2.65 -34.93 16.72
C ALA A 559 3.40 -33.84 15.94
N PRO A 560 4.63 -33.45 16.33
CA PRO A 560 5.39 -32.46 15.60
C PRO A 560 5.27 -32.90 14.14
N VAL A 561 4.74 -32.03 13.29
CA VAL A 561 4.61 -32.33 11.87
C VAL A 561 6.05 -32.43 11.40
N ARG A 562 6.60 -33.64 11.39
CA ARG A 562 7.98 -33.89 11.00
C ARG A 562 8.08 -33.43 9.54
N PRO A 563 9.01 -32.55 9.19
CA PRO A 563 9.24 -32.15 7.81
C PRO A 563 9.46 -33.41 6.94
N ILE A 564 9.07 -33.35 5.69
CA ILE A 564 9.43 -34.40 4.71
C ILE A 564 10.91 -34.23 4.41
N ALA A 565 11.68 -35.29 4.52
CA ALA A 565 13.13 -35.26 4.28
C ALA A 565 13.45 -34.75 2.86
N ALA A 566 14.50 -33.92 2.73
CA ALA A 566 14.88 -33.28 1.47
C ALA A 566 15.03 -34.28 0.30
N ALA A 567 15.70 -35.40 0.52
CA ALA A 567 15.86 -36.44 -0.51
C ALA A 567 14.52 -37.04 -1.02
N ARG A 568 13.51 -37.11 -0.16
CA ARG A 568 12.15 -37.56 -0.54
C ARG A 568 11.38 -36.47 -1.27
N LEU A 569 11.65 -35.20 -0.97
CA LEU A 569 11.12 -34.05 -1.72
C LEU A 569 11.70 -34.00 -3.12
N ASP A 570 13.00 -34.26 -3.28
CA ASP A 570 13.65 -34.32 -4.60
C ASP A 570 13.04 -35.40 -5.47
N ALA A 571 12.75 -36.59 -4.91
CA ALA A 571 12.01 -37.65 -5.59
C ALA A 571 10.59 -37.24 -5.98
N LEU A 572 9.90 -36.46 -5.13
CA LEU A 572 8.57 -35.89 -5.46
C LEU A 572 8.65 -34.88 -6.62
N TRP A 573 9.70 -34.06 -6.64
CA TRP A 573 9.89 -33.04 -7.69
C TRP A 573 10.32 -33.63 -9.02
N ALA A 574 10.94 -34.78 -9.02
CA ALA A 574 11.35 -35.49 -10.25
C ALA A 574 10.17 -36.19 -10.96
N ARG A 575 8.99 -36.27 -10.35
CA ARG A 575 7.80 -36.92 -10.90
C ARG A 575 7.26 -36.17 -12.11
N THR A 576 7.38 -36.74 -13.29
CA THR A 576 6.81 -36.22 -14.57
C THR A 576 5.47 -36.85 -14.93
N ASP A 577 5.12 -37.96 -14.27
CA ASP A 577 3.86 -38.70 -14.42
C ASP A 577 2.66 -38.06 -13.70
N VAL A 578 2.89 -37.00 -12.95
CA VAL A 578 1.89 -36.21 -12.23
C VAL A 578 1.45 -35.02 -13.08
N ALA A 579 0.14 -34.77 -13.16
CA ALA A 579 -0.38 -33.66 -13.96
C ALA A 579 0.15 -32.28 -13.50
N PRO A 580 0.30 -31.31 -14.43
CA PRO A 580 0.86 -29.99 -14.13
C PRO A 580 0.18 -29.29 -12.95
N ARG A 581 -1.15 -29.45 -12.81
CA ARG A 581 -1.94 -28.86 -11.73
C ARG A 581 -1.44 -29.29 -10.35
N GLU A 582 -1.23 -30.58 -10.15
CA GLU A 582 -0.73 -31.14 -8.88
C GLU A 582 0.70 -30.74 -8.63
N ARG A 583 1.54 -30.79 -9.64
CA ARG A 583 2.94 -30.38 -9.56
C ARG A 583 3.08 -28.91 -9.12
N VAL A 584 2.32 -28.01 -9.73
CA VAL A 584 2.27 -26.59 -9.37
C VAL A 584 1.73 -26.41 -7.95
N LEU A 585 0.61 -27.07 -7.58
CA LEU A 585 0.01 -26.97 -6.25
C LEU A 585 1.02 -27.36 -5.16
N TRP A 586 1.68 -28.48 -5.33
CA TRP A 586 2.61 -28.97 -4.30
C TRP A 586 3.86 -28.11 -4.20
N ARG A 587 4.40 -27.69 -5.35
CA ARG A 587 5.56 -26.79 -5.39
C ARG A 587 5.25 -25.44 -4.76
N LEU A 588 4.09 -24.89 -5.09
CA LEU A 588 3.64 -23.61 -4.54
C LEU A 588 3.39 -23.68 -3.03
N LEU A 589 2.82 -24.77 -2.52
CA LEU A 589 2.63 -24.99 -1.09
C LEU A 589 3.97 -25.08 -0.35
N TYR A 590 4.92 -25.82 -0.92
CA TYR A 590 6.26 -25.97 -0.34
C TYR A 590 7.03 -24.64 -0.34
N GLU A 591 7.06 -23.96 -1.48
CA GLU A 591 7.86 -22.74 -1.66
C GLU A 591 7.28 -21.53 -0.91
N SER A 592 5.95 -21.49 -0.71
CA SER A 592 5.29 -20.36 -0.04
C SER A 592 5.06 -20.56 1.45
N GLY A 593 5.03 -21.81 1.94
CA GLY A 593 4.59 -22.12 3.30
C GLY A 593 3.15 -21.67 3.61
N ALA A 594 2.38 -21.23 2.62
CA ALA A 594 1.06 -20.64 2.80
C ALA A 594 0.02 -21.72 3.18
N PRO A 595 -1.07 -21.33 3.87
CA PRO A 595 -2.16 -22.25 4.17
C PRO A 595 -2.75 -22.85 2.92
N VAL A 596 -2.97 -24.17 2.92
CA VAL A 596 -3.50 -24.90 1.75
C VAL A 596 -4.79 -24.28 1.21
N THR A 597 -5.68 -23.83 2.09
CA THR A 597 -6.93 -23.15 1.70
C THR A 597 -6.70 -21.83 0.97
N ALA A 598 -5.67 -21.08 1.34
CA ALA A 598 -5.31 -19.83 0.68
C ALA A 598 -4.73 -20.09 -0.72
N VAL A 599 -3.87 -21.11 -0.87
CA VAL A 599 -3.32 -21.50 -2.17
C VAL A 599 -4.40 -22.01 -3.11
N LEU A 600 -5.31 -22.86 -2.62
CA LEU A 600 -6.42 -23.36 -3.41
C LEU A 600 -7.45 -22.26 -3.80
N ALA A 601 -7.48 -21.15 -3.05
CA ALA A 601 -8.37 -20.02 -3.35
C ALA A 601 -7.82 -19.06 -4.42
N LEU A 602 -6.62 -19.28 -4.94
CA LEU A 602 -6.01 -18.42 -5.97
C LEU A 602 -6.79 -18.44 -7.28
N ASP A 603 -6.91 -17.27 -7.88
CA ASP A 603 -7.37 -17.05 -9.25
C ASP A 603 -6.20 -16.65 -10.15
N VAL A 604 -6.31 -16.94 -11.44
CA VAL A 604 -5.26 -16.63 -12.44
C VAL A 604 -4.99 -15.12 -12.48
N ALA A 605 -6.05 -14.31 -12.47
CA ALA A 605 -5.95 -12.85 -12.49
C ALA A 605 -5.25 -12.24 -11.25
N ALA A 606 -5.12 -13.01 -10.16
CA ALA A 606 -4.43 -12.56 -8.96
C ALA A 606 -2.91 -12.82 -8.98
N LEU A 607 -2.40 -13.49 -10.02
CA LEU A 607 -1.00 -13.87 -10.15
C LEU A 607 -0.18 -12.72 -10.75
N ASP A 608 0.82 -12.29 -10.03
CA ASP A 608 1.89 -11.44 -10.53
C ASP A 608 3.08 -12.36 -10.86
N LEU A 609 3.23 -12.71 -12.14
CA LEU A 609 4.24 -13.67 -12.59
C LEU A 609 5.64 -13.09 -12.55
N ASP A 610 5.78 -11.79 -12.79
CA ASP A 610 7.07 -11.09 -12.79
C ASP A 610 7.60 -10.96 -11.35
N ASP A 611 6.73 -10.59 -10.43
CA ASP A 611 7.05 -10.47 -9.01
C ASP A 611 6.94 -11.81 -8.24
N ARG A 612 6.51 -12.89 -8.91
CA ARG A 612 6.35 -14.23 -8.36
C ARG A 612 5.52 -14.24 -7.08
N ARG A 613 4.39 -13.56 -7.09
CA ARG A 613 3.47 -13.43 -5.96
C ARG A 613 2.01 -13.43 -6.39
N ALA A 614 1.13 -13.71 -5.44
CA ALA A 614 -0.31 -13.58 -5.59
C ALA A 614 -0.96 -13.22 -4.26
N ARG A 615 -2.10 -12.53 -4.29
CA ARG A 615 -2.94 -12.34 -3.11
C ARG A 615 -4.11 -13.30 -3.08
N SER A 616 -4.32 -13.93 -1.93
CA SER A 616 -5.49 -14.75 -1.65
C SER A 616 -6.09 -14.33 -0.31
N GLY A 617 -7.13 -13.48 -0.34
CA GLY A 617 -7.67 -12.83 0.84
C GLY A 617 -6.57 -12.05 1.59
N ARG A 618 -6.35 -12.40 2.87
CA ARG A 618 -5.31 -11.78 3.70
C ARG A 618 -3.90 -12.33 3.50
N TYR A 619 -3.72 -13.37 2.66
CA TYR A 619 -2.44 -14.02 2.46
C TYR A 619 -1.74 -13.49 1.23
N LEU A 620 -0.47 -13.12 1.37
CA LEU A 620 0.45 -12.93 0.27
C LEU A 620 1.18 -14.26 0.06
N ILE A 621 1.06 -14.82 -1.12
CA ILE A 621 1.63 -16.11 -1.51
C ILE A 621 2.76 -15.80 -2.48
N THR A 622 3.99 -16.14 -2.11
CA THR A 622 5.18 -15.96 -2.95
C THR A 622 5.72 -17.31 -3.36
N TRP A 623 6.40 -17.38 -4.49
CA TRP A 623 7.01 -18.62 -4.98
C TRP A 623 8.40 -18.40 -5.54
N ARG A 624 9.15 -19.50 -5.62
CA ARG A 624 10.53 -19.53 -6.12
C ARG A 624 10.56 -20.02 -7.59
N ALA A 625 11.77 -20.25 -8.12
CA ALA A 625 11.98 -20.65 -9.49
C ALA A 625 11.32 -21.99 -9.89
N GLY A 626 11.11 -22.90 -8.93
CA GLY A 626 10.46 -24.18 -9.17
C GLY A 626 9.00 -24.02 -9.61
N THR A 627 8.22 -23.27 -8.85
CA THR A 627 6.82 -22.94 -9.19
C THR A 627 6.77 -22.05 -10.44
N ALA A 628 7.66 -21.02 -10.53
CA ALA A 628 7.65 -20.09 -11.65
C ALA A 628 7.82 -20.78 -13.02
N ARG A 629 8.58 -21.86 -13.08
CA ARG A 629 8.75 -22.66 -14.32
C ARG A 629 7.53 -23.48 -14.72
N LEU A 630 6.70 -23.88 -13.74
CA LEU A 630 5.54 -24.74 -13.97
C LEU A 630 4.25 -23.96 -14.16
N LEU A 631 4.16 -22.73 -13.64
CA LEU A 631 2.95 -21.91 -13.70
C LEU A 631 2.46 -21.64 -15.14
N PRO A 632 3.32 -21.28 -16.12
CA PRO A 632 2.87 -21.03 -17.48
C PRO A 632 2.20 -22.27 -18.12
N GLU A 633 2.74 -23.46 -17.86
CA GLU A 633 2.14 -24.72 -18.33
C GLU A 633 0.72 -24.97 -17.74
N LEU A 634 0.52 -24.59 -16.48
CA LEU A 634 -0.80 -24.72 -15.82
C LEU A 634 -1.79 -23.65 -16.28
N ILE A 635 -1.32 -22.42 -16.45
CA ILE A 635 -2.16 -21.27 -16.81
C ILE A 635 -2.60 -21.39 -18.27
N GLY A 636 -1.66 -21.71 -19.19
CA GLY A 636 -1.89 -21.65 -20.64
C GLY A 636 -2.38 -20.26 -21.03
N ASP A 637 -3.35 -20.18 -21.91
CA ASP A 637 -3.93 -18.90 -22.39
C ASP A 637 -4.98 -18.29 -21.43
N ARG A 638 -5.09 -18.80 -20.21
CA ARG A 638 -6.10 -18.33 -19.25
C ARG A 638 -5.69 -17.03 -18.61
N THR A 639 -6.56 -16.05 -18.64
CA THR A 639 -6.43 -14.76 -17.95
C THR A 639 -7.24 -14.68 -16.65
N GLU A 640 -8.25 -15.55 -16.49
CA GLU A 640 -9.21 -15.50 -15.38
C GLU A 640 -9.59 -16.87 -14.83
N GLY A 641 -10.30 -16.82 -13.69
CA GLY A 641 -10.88 -17.97 -13.01
C GLY A 641 -9.91 -18.72 -12.10
N PRO A 642 -10.38 -19.79 -11.43
CA PRO A 642 -9.56 -20.51 -10.46
C PRO A 642 -8.27 -21.06 -11.05
N LEU A 643 -7.15 -20.82 -10.34
CA LEU A 643 -5.85 -21.39 -10.75
C LEU A 643 -5.92 -22.92 -10.77
N PHE A 644 -6.47 -23.52 -9.72
CA PHE A 644 -6.62 -24.97 -9.57
C PHE A 644 -8.07 -25.39 -9.83
N ARG A 645 -8.32 -26.03 -10.99
CA ARG A 645 -9.66 -26.47 -11.43
C ARG A 645 -9.87 -27.97 -11.24
N THR A 646 -11.10 -28.37 -10.93
CA THR A 646 -11.50 -29.78 -11.01
C THR A 646 -11.81 -30.18 -12.45
N LEU A 647 -11.28 -31.33 -12.89
CA LEU A 647 -11.69 -31.93 -14.15
C LEU A 647 -13.04 -32.66 -13.91
N ARG A 648 -14.15 -32.05 -14.29
CA ARG A 648 -15.47 -32.73 -14.31
C ARG A 648 -15.67 -33.44 -15.64
N ARG A 649 -16.18 -34.69 -15.56
CA ARG A 649 -16.45 -35.57 -16.73
C ARG A 649 -17.72 -35.23 -17.51
N SER A 650 -18.50 -34.22 -17.17
CA SER A 650 -19.74 -33.89 -17.88
C SER A 650 -20.04 -32.38 -17.77
N GLY A 651 -19.98 -31.65 -18.87
CA GLY A 651 -20.74 -30.48 -19.31
C GLY A 651 -20.90 -29.25 -18.42
N GLY A 652 -20.32 -29.18 -17.23
CA GLY A 652 -20.43 -28.04 -16.33
C GLY A 652 -19.19 -27.15 -16.32
N ALA A 653 -19.34 -25.86 -15.99
CA ALA A 653 -18.24 -24.95 -15.81
C ALA A 653 -17.18 -25.53 -14.84
N PRO A 654 -15.85 -25.35 -15.12
CA PRO A 654 -14.79 -25.91 -14.29
C PRO A 654 -14.84 -25.28 -12.89
N ALA A 655 -15.08 -26.10 -11.86
CA ALA A 655 -15.14 -25.68 -10.48
C ALA A 655 -13.73 -25.65 -9.84
N ARG A 656 -13.56 -24.88 -8.78
CA ARG A 656 -12.34 -24.83 -7.96
C ARG A 656 -12.03 -26.18 -7.32
N LEU A 657 -10.78 -26.57 -7.25
CA LEU A 657 -10.33 -27.80 -6.60
C LEU A 657 -10.57 -27.72 -5.09
N SER A 658 -11.33 -28.68 -4.53
CA SER A 658 -11.58 -28.72 -3.08
C SER A 658 -10.37 -29.24 -2.31
N TYR A 659 -10.30 -28.86 -1.01
CA TYR A 659 -9.23 -29.32 -0.12
C TYR A 659 -9.18 -30.85 -0.03
N GLU A 660 -10.33 -31.49 0.15
CA GLU A 660 -10.43 -32.93 0.30
C GLU A 660 -9.91 -33.65 -0.96
N ARG A 661 -10.24 -33.13 -2.12
CA ARG A 661 -9.78 -33.70 -3.40
C ARG A 661 -8.28 -33.49 -3.60
N ALA A 662 -7.76 -32.31 -3.27
CA ALA A 662 -6.33 -32.01 -3.34
C ALA A 662 -5.52 -32.90 -2.40
N GLU A 663 -5.99 -33.08 -1.15
CA GLU A 663 -5.37 -33.94 -0.14
C GLU A 663 -5.39 -35.42 -0.56
N TYR A 664 -6.52 -35.89 -1.14
CA TYR A 664 -6.61 -37.24 -1.67
C TYR A 664 -5.62 -37.53 -2.79
N LEU A 665 -5.51 -36.59 -3.76
CA LEU A 665 -4.56 -36.70 -4.89
C LEU A 665 -3.11 -36.71 -4.40
N PHE A 666 -2.82 -35.88 -3.42
CA PHE A 666 -1.47 -35.85 -2.81
C PHE A 666 -1.12 -37.17 -2.13
N LYS A 667 -1.99 -37.70 -1.27
CA LYS A 667 -1.81 -38.99 -0.60
C LYS A 667 -1.66 -40.13 -1.58
N GLN A 668 -2.47 -40.15 -2.63
CA GLN A 668 -2.39 -41.17 -3.68
C GLN A 668 -1.03 -41.12 -4.40
N ALA A 669 -0.59 -39.93 -4.78
CA ALA A 669 0.67 -39.75 -5.52
C ALA A 669 1.89 -40.02 -4.65
N THR A 670 1.85 -39.68 -3.37
CA THR A 670 3.00 -39.80 -2.45
C THR A 670 3.09 -41.14 -1.76
N ARG A 671 2.12 -42.05 -1.93
CA ARG A 671 2.06 -43.36 -1.26
C ARG A 671 3.33 -44.21 -1.48
N ALA A 672 3.89 -44.17 -2.67
CA ALA A 672 5.12 -44.90 -3.00
C ALA A 672 6.39 -44.25 -2.39
N LEU A 673 6.32 -42.94 -2.05
CA LEU A 673 7.42 -42.17 -1.45
C LEU A 673 7.38 -42.14 0.07
N ASP A 674 6.33 -42.71 0.67
CA ASP A 674 6.10 -42.81 2.12
C ASP A 674 6.03 -44.28 2.56
N PRO A 675 7.15 -45.06 2.43
CA PRO A 675 7.19 -46.49 2.75
C PRO A 675 6.98 -46.76 4.24
N ASP A 676 7.29 -45.80 5.10
CA ASP A 676 7.15 -45.90 6.55
C ASP A 676 5.70 -45.63 7.00
N GLY A 677 4.79 -45.29 6.08
CA GLY A 677 3.39 -45.01 6.39
C GLY A 677 3.18 -43.79 7.28
N GLU A 678 4.09 -42.82 7.23
CA GLU A 678 4.03 -41.62 8.09
C GLU A 678 2.82 -40.72 7.78
N GLY A 679 2.10 -40.97 6.67
CA GLY A 679 0.90 -40.25 6.29
C GLY A 679 1.18 -38.83 5.85
N TRP A 680 1.84 -38.64 4.70
CA TRP A 680 2.11 -37.32 4.18
C TRP A 680 0.83 -36.56 3.85
N THR A 681 0.78 -35.28 4.24
CA THR A 681 -0.35 -34.37 4.05
C THR A 681 0.10 -33.08 3.38
N LEU A 682 -0.79 -32.38 2.71
CA LEU A 682 -0.49 -31.06 2.13
C LEU A 682 -0.03 -30.04 3.21
N ARG A 683 -0.55 -30.16 4.42
CA ARG A 683 -0.09 -29.33 5.57
C ARG A 683 1.34 -29.65 5.98
N ARG A 684 1.74 -30.93 5.89
CA ARG A 684 3.09 -31.37 6.18
C ARG A 684 4.05 -30.84 5.11
N LEU A 685 3.66 -30.92 3.84
CA LEU A 685 4.42 -30.38 2.72
C LEU A 685 4.67 -28.86 2.86
N ALA A 686 3.64 -28.09 3.21
CA ALA A 686 3.75 -26.64 3.41
C ALA A 686 4.65 -26.23 4.60
N ARG A 687 5.06 -27.17 5.44
CA ARG A 687 5.94 -26.95 6.62
C ARG A 687 7.27 -27.65 6.51
N SER A 688 7.62 -28.19 5.36
CA SER A 688 8.83 -28.98 5.11
C SER A 688 10.03 -28.14 4.67
N GLU A 689 10.18 -26.89 5.16
CA GLU A 689 11.40 -26.11 4.95
C GLU A 689 12.59 -26.61 5.74
#